data_df9957c93ec8c2b10f0185cc6310a8c8
#
_entry.id   df9957c93ec8c2b10f0185cc6310a8c8
#
_cell.length_a   1.000
_cell.length_b   1.000
_cell.length_c   1.000
_cell.angle_alpha   90.00
_cell.angle_beta   90.00
_cell.angle_gamma   90.00
#
_symmetry.space_group_name_H-M   'P 1'
#
loop_
_entity.id
_entity.type
_entity.pdbx_description
1 polymer ?
#
loop_
_entity_poly.entity_id
_entity_poly.type
_entity_poly.pdbx_seq_one_letter_code
_entity_poly.pdbx_strand_id
1 'polypeptide(L)'
;MITLKNVTLRRSAKVLLEHASVTINPGEKVGLVGRNGAGKSSLFALFSGLLHEDSGEYYIPTQWRMGQVAQDMPETSQSATEFVIEGDTILCSARAEVQAAEAGDDGDRMANAYMALHDAGEHDAPSRAQALILGLGFKTTELENPVNSFSGGWRMRLQLARALMCPSDLLLLDEPTNHLDLDALVWLEAWLKRYEGTMLVISHDREFLDAVTNVTLHIDGGKLMRYGGNYSKFEDMRAEQMLLQQNTYAKQQEKIAHLQKFIARFKAKASKAKQAQSRVKALDRMEKIAPLLAEAEFGFEFKEPANLPNPMLSLSGVSFGYPAPEYAAPGTPATIIVRNVSRSVLAGQRIGILGANGQGKSTLVKTVARDLAPIGGEVTEGKGLNIGYFAQQELDVLRPLDTPLEHMIRLVKDLTAQSKLAGQATREQDLRSFLGTFNFSGDMVKQAVGSMSGGEKARLVLCMIVWQRPNLLLLDEPTNHLDLATREALGMAINEFEGTVMLVSHDRALLRSVCDEFWMVSHGGVAPFDGDLDDYQRYLLDEAKRAREAIRQEQVQANKALAAAKAAPTAKPLPAATAEKRKWEKEIARLDARMQALSTEGSQLESQVSGKPTPQEIASLGKRLKVINEELQSLEDQWLSATAALEAAVTPNQAI
;
A
#
# COMPACT_ATOMS: atom_id res chain seq x y z
N MET A 1 -22.93 11.42 -7.45
CA MET A 1 -22.87 10.89 -6.06
C MET A 1 -23.33 9.44 -6.06
N ILE A 2 -22.76 8.62 -5.21
CA ILE A 2 -23.19 7.23 -4.97
C ILE A 2 -24.16 7.24 -3.79
N THR A 3 -25.27 6.52 -3.89
CA THR A 3 -26.29 6.48 -2.83
C THR A 3 -26.73 5.04 -2.61
N LEU A 4 -26.71 4.62 -1.34
CA LEU A 4 -27.34 3.38 -0.85
C LEU A 4 -28.54 3.75 0.00
N LYS A 5 -29.69 3.09 -0.22
CA LYS A 5 -30.92 3.30 0.54
C LYS A 5 -31.46 1.95 1.02
N ASN A 6 -31.38 1.71 2.32
CA ASN A 6 -31.86 0.49 2.98
C ASN A 6 -31.35 -0.81 2.33
N VAL A 7 -30.11 -0.80 1.85
CA VAL A 7 -29.50 -1.93 1.16
C VAL A 7 -29.21 -3.05 2.14
N THR A 8 -29.69 -4.25 1.83
CA THR A 8 -29.32 -5.50 2.50
C THR A 8 -28.51 -6.34 1.55
N LEU A 9 -27.38 -6.85 2.02
CA LEU A 9 -26.45 -7.64 1.25
C LEU A 9 -26.11 -8.93 1.98
N ARG A 10 -26.24 -10.07 1.30
CA ARG A 10 -25.94 -11.39 1.84
C ARG A 10 -24.89 -12.09 0.98
N ARG A 11 -24.13 -12.97 1.60
CA ARG A 11 -23.28 -13.91 0.90
C ARG A 11 -23.59 -15.31 1.44
N SER A 12 -24.20 -16.14 0.61
CA SER A 12 -24.78 -17.43 1.03
C SER A 12 -25.79 -17.21 2.17
N ALA A 13 -25.62 -17.85 3.33
CA ALA A 13 -26.51 -17.72 4.47
C ALA A 13 -26.21 -16.52 5.39
N LYS A 14 -25.06 -15.85 5.22
CA LYS A 14 -24.61 -14.77 6.12
C LYS A 14 -25.07 -13.41 5.62
N VAL A 15 -25.78 -12.66 6.47
CA VAL A 15 -26.09 -11.25 6.24
C VAL A 15 -24.80 -10.43 6.52
N LEU A 16 -24.36 -9.64 5.55
CA LEU A 16 -23.17 -8.81 5.62
C LEU A 16 -23.53 -7.35 5.91
N LEU A 17 -24.59 -6.83 5.24
CA LEU A 17 -25.14 -5.51 5.49
C LEU A 17 -26.64 -5.64 5.67
N GLU A 18 -27.19 -4.88 6.61
CA GLU A 18 -28.62 -4.86 6.93
C GLU A 18 -29.11 -3.41 6.95
N HIS A 19 -30.05 -3.08 6.05
CA HIS A 19 -30.64 -1.75 5.91
C HIS A 19 -29.61 -0.62 5.83
N ALA A 20 -28.50 -0.85 5.13
CA ALA A 20 -27.43 0.13 4.99
C ALA A 20 -27.88 1.33 4.15
N SER A 21 -27.68 2.53 4.67
CA SER A 21 -27.99 3.78 3.98
C SER A 21 -26.83 4.74 4.12
N VAL A 22 -26.24 5.14 2.98
CA VAL A 22 -25.09 6.05 2.95
C VAL A 22 -25.05 6.82 1.64
N THR A 23 -24.49 8.02 1.67
CA THR A 23 -24.20 8.83 0.49
C THR A 23 -22.74 9.15 0.44
N ILE A 24 -22.14 8.97 -0.76
CA ILE A 24 -20.75 9.33 -1.09
C ILE A 24 -20.82 10.42 -2.17
N ASN A 25 -20.22 11.57 -1.88
CA ASN A 25 -20.23 12.70 -2.80
C ASN A 25 -19.11 12.59 -3.85
N PRO A 26 -19.25 13.23 -5.02
CA PRO A 26 -18.17 13.30 -6.00
C PRO A 26 -16.91 13.90 -5.41
N GLY A 27 -15.75 13.33 -5.74
CA GLY A 27 -14.43 13.78 -5.26
C GLY A 27 -14.10 13.39 -3.81
N GLU A 28 -14.99 12.69 -3.10
CA GLU A 28 -14.65 12.16 -1.78
C GLU A 28 -13.66 11.00 -1.88
N LYS A 29 -12.70 10.99 -0.97
CA LYS A 29 -11.72 9.90 -0.79
C LYS A 29 -12.10 9.12 0.46
N VAL A 30 -12.69 7.96 0.24
CA VAL A 30 -13.35 7.19 1.28
C VAL A 30 -12.52 5.99 1.70
N GLY A 31 -12.18 5.89 2.98
CA GLY A 31 -11.63 4.67 3.59
C GLY A 31 -12.76 3.75 4.05
N LEU A 32 -12.81 2.52 3.54
CA LEU A 32 -13.77 1.50 3.97
C LEU A 32 -13.12 0.56 4.98
N VAL A 33 -13.55 0.65 6.23
CA VAL A 33 -12.96 -0.07 7.36
C VAL A 33 -13.96 -1.01 8.03
N GLY A 34 -13.46 -2.03 8.70
CA GLY A 34 -14.26 -3.05 9.38
C GLY A 34 -13.49 -4.36 9.50
N ARG A 35 -13.96 -5.27 10.35
CA ARG A 35 -13.33 -6.57 10.60
C ARG A 35 -13.22 -7.43 9.33
N ASN A 36 -12.33 -8.40 9.35
CA ASN A 36 -12.27 -9.41 8.30
C ASN A 36 -13.60 -10.17 8.25
N GLY A 37 -14.12 -10.37 7.03
CA GLY A 37 -15.43 -10.98 6.82
C GLY A 37 -16.65 -10.10 7.16
N ALA A 38 -16.47 -8.79 7.42
CA ALA A 38 -17.55 -7.83 7.65
C ALA A 38 -18.32 -7.46 6.36
N GLY A 39 -17.77 -7.76 5.18
CA GLY A 39 -18.44 -7.49 3.90
C GLY A 39 -17.81 -6.37 3.08
N LYS A 40 -16.58 -5.92 3.40
CA LYS A 40 -15.88 -4.86 2.65
C LYS A 40 -15.76 -5.17 1.15
N SER A 41 -15.15 -6.29 0.78
CA SER A 41 -14.99 -6.72 -0.62
C SER A 41 -16.34 -7.07 -1.28
N SER A 42 -17.36 -7.48 -0.48
CA SER A 42 -18.71 -7.70 -1.02
C SER A 42 -19.42 -6.39 -1.38
N LEU A 43 -19.16 -5.30 -0.65
CA LEU A 43 -19.63 -3.97 -1.03
C LEU A 43 -18.94 -3.47 -2.32
N PHE A 44 -17.65 -3.79 -2.51
CA PHE A 44 -16.97 -3.52 -3.77
C PHE A 44 -17.56 -4.33 -4.92
N ALA A 45 -17.87 -5.61 -4.69
CA ALA A 45 -18.53 -6.47 -5.68
C ALA A 45 -19.93 -5.95 -6.06
N LEU A 46 -20.68 -5.35 -5.11
CA LEU A 46 -21.94 -4.67 -5.40
C LEU A 46 -21.70 -3.46 -6.32
N PHE A 47 -20.71 -2.62 -6.00
CA PHE A 47 -20.42 -1.43 -6.83
C PHE A 47 -19.92 -1.81 -8.23
N SER A 48 -19.18 -2.92 -8.35
CA SER A 48 -18.71 -3.44 -9.64
C SER A 48 -19.80 -4.18 -10.44
N GLY A 49 -21.01 -4.34 -9.89
CA GLY A 49 -22.10 -5.10 -10.53
C GLY A 49 -21.91 -6.62 -10.54
N LEU A 50 -20.89 -7.13 -9.82
CA LEU A 50 -20.63 -8.57 -9.66
C LEU A 50 -21.55 -9.22 -8.63
N LEU A 51 -22.15 -8.43 -7.74
CA LEU A 51 -23.11 -8.85 -6.75
C LEU A 51 -24.30 -7.91 -6.78
N HIS A 52 -25.48 -8.44 -6.50
CA HIS A 52 -26.73 -7.66 -6.44
C HIS A 52 -27.22 -7.58 -4.98
N GLU A 53 -27.95 -6.53 -4.67
CA GLU A 53 -28.62 -6.35 -3.40
C GLU A 53 -29.78 -7.33 -3.22
N ASP A 54 -29.98 -7.83 -2.00
CA ASP A 54 -31.17 -8.65 -1.67
C ASP A 54 -32.40 -7.78 -1.45
N SER A 55 -32.21 -6.54 -0.97
CA SER A 55 -33.26 -5.54 -0.79
C SER A 55 -32.67 -4.14 -0.70
N GLY A 56 -33.51 -3.14 -0.94
CA GLY A 56 -33.10 -1.73 -0.97
C GLY A 56 -32.79 -1.25 -2.38
N GLU A 57 -32.14 -0.11 -2.48
CA GLU A 57 -31.78 0.51 -3.76
C GLU A 57 -30.36 1.08 -3.64
N TYR A 58 -29.55 0.90 -4.68
CA TYR A 58 -28.31 1.63 -4.81
C TYR A 58 -28.24 2.34 -6.17
N TYR A 59 -27.52 3.43 -6.18
CA TYR A 59 -27.34 4.24 -7.38
C TYR A 59 -25.88 4.68 -7.51
N ILE A 60 -25.32 4.40 -8.68
CA ILE A 60 -24.05 4.93 -9.15
C ILE A 60 -24.35 5.63 -10.48
N PRO A 61 -23.84 6.85 -10.74
CA PRO A 61 -24.07 7.51 -12.02
C PRO A 61 -23.57 6.64 -13.19
N THR A 62 -24.45 6.34 -14.15
CA THR A 62 -24.13 5.46 -15.30
C THR A 62 -23.03 6.03 -16.20
N GLN A 63 -22.77 7.32 -16.11
CA GLN A 63 -21.72 8.00 -16.87
C GLN A 63 -20.33 7.86 -16.21
N TRP A 64 -20.28 7.41 -14.95
CA TRP A 64 -19.01 7.27 -14.24
C TRP A 64 -18.24 6.04 -14.72
N ARG A 65 -16.99 6.28 -15.08
CA ARG A 65 -16.03 5.23 -15.39
C ARG A 65 -15.43 4.70 -14.13
N MET A 66 -15.39 3.41 -14.01
CA MET A 66 -14.87 2.73 -12.81
C MET A 66 -13.50 2.13 -13.09
N GLY A 67 -12.50 2.52 -12.31
CA GLY A 67 -11.22 1.84 -12.22
C GLY A 67 -11.23 0.90 -11.01
N GLN A 68 -10.84 -0.35 -11.20
CA GLN A 68 -10.75 -1.34 -10.13
C GLN A 68 -9.52 -2.21 -10.32
N VAL A 69 -8.85 -2.55 -9.22
CA VAL A 69 -7.76 -3.54 -9.23
C VAL A 69 -8.40 -4.94 -9.32
N ALA A 70 -8.08 -5.67 -10.39
CA ALA A 70 -8.51 -7.07 -10.50
C ALA A 70 -7.74 -7.94 -9.50
N GLN A 71 -8.42 -8.90 -8.90
CA GLN A 71 -7.82 -9.83 -7.92
C GLN A 71 -7.12 -11.02 -8.59
N ASP A 72 -7.43 -11.27 -9.87
CA ASP A 72 -6.82 -12.35 -10.63
C ASP A 72 -5.40 -12.00 -11.07
N MET A 73 -4.49 -12.97 -10.96
CA MET A 73 -3.12 -12.78 -11.42
C MET A 73 -3.06 -12.80 -12.96
N PRO A 74 -2.50 -11.75 -13.59
CA PRO A 74 -2.38 -11.74 -15.04
C PRO A 74 -1.33 -12.75 -15.51
N GLU A 75 -1.72 -13.59 -16.49
CA GLU A 75 -0.83 -14.54 -17.17
C GLU A 75 -0.82 -14.24 -18.67
N THR A 76 -0.13 -13.18 -19.05
CA THR A 76 0.00 -12.76 -20.44
C THR A 76 1.45 -12.62 -20.84
N SER A 77 1.74 -12.82 -22.12
CA SER A 77 3.07 -12.58 -22.73
C SER A 77 3.25 -11.16 -23.24
N GLN A 78 2.26 -10.27 -23.05
CA GLN A 78 2.38 -8.85 -23.40
C GLN A 78 3.48 -8.16 -22.57
N SER A 79 4.06 -7.08 -23.11
CA SER A 79 4.97 -6.25 -22.35
C SER A 79 4.26 -5.57 -21.17
N ALA A 80 5.00 -5.26 -20.10
CA ALA A 80 4.46 -4.57 -18.94
C ALA A 80 3.83 -3.23 -19.33
N THR A 81 4.45 -2.49 -20.25
CA THR A 81 3.93 -1.20 -20.75
C THR A 81 2.58 -1.37 -21.44
N GLU A 82 2.46 -2.28 -22.40
CA GLU A 82 1.20 -2.49 -23.16
C GLU A 82 0.09 -3.03 -22.27
N PHE A 83 0.43 -3.95 -21.35
CA PHE A 83 -0.52 -4.44 -20.35
C PHE A 83 -1.13 -3.32 -19.49
N VAL A 84 -0.34 -2.33 -19.11
CA VAL A 84 -0.83 -1.18 -18.30
C VAL A 84 -1.65 -0.24 -19.19
N ILE A 85 -1.25 0.00 -20.44
CA ILE A 85 -2.01 0.83 -21.37
C ILE A 85 -3.43 0.29 -21.58
N GLU A 86 -3.63 -1.03 -21.61
CA GLU A 86 -4.97 -1.63 -21.70
C GLU A 86 -5.90 -1.26 -20.52
N GLY A 87 -5.40 -0.68 -19.45
CA GLY A 87 -6.22 -0.08 -18.39
C GLY A 87 -7.01 1.14 -18.84
N ASP A 88 -6.56 1.85 -19.88
CA ASP A 88 -7.28 2.98 -20.48
C ASP A 88 -8.33 2.47 -21.47
N THR A 89 -9.54 2.26 -20.96
CA THR A 89 -10.66 1.69 -21.75
C THR A 89 -11.11 2.60 -22.89
N ILE A 90 -10.93 3.93 -22.76
CA ILE A 90 -11.25 4.88 -23.83
C ILE A 90 -10.27 4.69 -24.98
N LEU A 91 -9.00 4.63 -24.65
CA LEU A 91 -7.94 4.42 -25.62
C LEU A 91 -8.10 3.07 -26.34
N CYS A 92 -8.37 1.99 -25.58
CA CYS A 92 -8.61 0.67 -26.17
C CYS A 92 -9.81 0.66 -27.12
N SER A 93 -10.90 1.35 -26.74
CA SER A 93 -12.08 1.48 -27.59
C SER A 93 -11.77 2.29 -28.87
N ALA A 94 -11.01 3.38 -28.74
CA ALA A 94 -10.59 4.19 -29.89
C ALA A 94 -9.65 3.41 -30.83
N ARG A 95 -8.71 2.63 -30.28
CA ARG A 95 -7.84 1.72 -31.08
C ARG A 95 -8.68 0.68 -31.87
N ALA A 96 -9.66 0.06 -31.20
CA ALA A 96 -10.52 -0.93 -31.82
C ALA A 96 -11.39 -0.29 -32.94
N GLU A 97 -11.88 0.93 -32.73
CA GLU A 97 -12.65 1.66 -33.75
C GLU A 97 -11.79 2.04 -34.97
N VAL A 98 -10.53 2.45 -34.77
CA VAL A 98 -9.60 2.69 -35.88
C VAL A 98 -9.40 1.41 -36.69
N GLN A 99 -9.12 0.27 -36.03
CA GLN A 99 -8.98 -1.02 -36.72
C GLN A 99 -10.24 -1.41 -37.52
N ALA A 100 -11.43 -1.17 -36.95
CA ALA A 100 -12.69 -1.44 -37.60
C ALA A 100 -12.97 -0.48 -38.78
N ALA A 101 -12.54 0.78 -38.66
CA ALA A 101 -12.68 1.79 -39.70
C ALA A 101 -11.71 1.53 -40.88
N GLU A 102 -10.47 1.08 -40.57
CA GLU A 102 -9.48 0.69 -41.59
C GLU A 102 -9.89 -0.54 -42.41
N ALA A 103 -10.68 -1.44 -41.80
CA ALA A 103 -11.23 -2.61 -42.50
C ALA A 103 -12.43 -2.26 -43.41
N GLY A 104 -12.95 -1.03 -43.34
CA GLY A 104 -14.07 -0.50 -44.12
C GLY A 104 -13.60 0.51 -45.19
N ASP A 105 -14.52 0.88 -46.09
CA ASP A 105 -14.25 1.84 -47.19
C ASP A 105 -14.82 3.24 -46.90
N ASP A 106 -15.12 3.57 -45.62
CA ASP A 106 -15.73 4.82 -45.19
C ASP A 106 -14.67 5.81 -44.66
N GLY A 107 -14.30 6.78 -45.49
CA GLY A 107 -13.29 7.80 -45.18
C GLY A 107 -13.70 8.73 -44.04
N ASP A 108 -15.00 9.05 -43.87
CA ASP A 108 -15.46 9.91 -42.77
C ASP A 108 -15.40 9.18 -41.43
N ARG A 109 -15.75 7.89 -41.41
CA ARG A 109 -15.60 7.03 -40.24
C ARG A 109 -14.12 6.91 -39.81
N MET A 110 -13.23 6.73 -40.80
CA MET A 110 -11.79 6.64 -40.54
C MET A 110 -11.26 7.95 -39.94
N ALA A 111 -11.62 9.10 -40.51
CA ALA A 111 -11.21 10.41 -39.97
C ALA A 111 -11.71 10.63 -38.53
N ASN A 112 -12.98 10.29 -38.25
CA ASN A 112 -13.54 10.39 -36.90
C ASN A 112 -12.86 9.43 -35.91
N ALA A 113 -12.54 8.20 -36.34
CA ALA A 113 -11.83 7.21 -35.50
C ALA A 113 -10.41 7.68 -35.12
N TYR A 114 -9.67 8.24 -36.07
CA TYR A 114 -8.33 8.81 -35.78
C TYR A 114 -8.41 10.06 -34.91
N MET A 115 -9.43 10.91 -35.06
CA MET A 115 -9.65 12.02 -34.14
C MET A 115 -9.94 11.53 -32.73
N ALA A 116 -10.82 10.53 -32.56
CA ALA A 116 -11.11 9.94 -31.26
C ALA A 116 -9.88 9.28 -30.62
N LEU A 117 -9.02 8.63 -31.42
CA LEU A 117 -7.75 8.06 -30.95
C LEU A 117 -6.77 9.13 -30.47
N HIS A 118 -6.67 10.24 -31.22
CA HIS A 118 -5.86 11.38 -30.80
C HIS A 118 -6.37 12.00 -29.51
N ASP A 119 -7.69 12.23 -29.38
CA ASP A 119 -8.33 12.79 -28.20
C ASP A 119 -8.22 11.85 -26.98
N ALA A 120 -8.16 10.54 -27.19
CA ALA A 120 -7.89 9.54 -26.16
C ALA A 120 -6.44 9.57 -25.66
N GLY A 121 -5.54 10.34 -26.29
CA GLY A 121 -4.17 10.52 -25.86
C GLY A 121 -3.25 9.33 -26.17
N GLU A 122 -3.40 8.71 -27.35
CA GLU A 122 -2.54 7.62 -27.83
C GLU A 122 -1.06 7.97 -27.77
N HIS A 123 -0.71 9.22 -28.10
CA HIS A 123 0.67 9.68 -28.13
C HIS A 123 1.33 9.67 -26.74
N ASP A 124 0.57 10.01 -25.69
CA ASP A 124 1.06 10.13 -24.32
C ASP A 124 0.90 8.83 -23.50
N ALA A 125 0.07 7.89 -23.98
CA ALA A 125 -0.26 6.67 -23.27
C ALA A 125 0.98 5.85 -22.84
N PRO A 126 2.01 5.62 -23.69
CA PRO A 126 3.21 4.90 -23.28
C PRO A 126 3.95 5.62 -22.14
N SER A 127 4.08 6.93 -22.23
CA SER A 127 4.77 7.73 -21.19
C SER A 127 4.00 7.72 -19.87
N ARG A 128 2.66 7.80 -19.90
CA ARG A 128 1.81 7.67 -18.70
C ARG A 128 1.93 6.30 -18.07
N ALA A 129 1.83 5.23 -18.87
CA ALA A 129 1.97 3.86 -18.39
C ALA A 129 3.35 3.60 -17.77
N GLN A 130 4.43 4.00 -18.45
CA GLN A 130 5.79 3.86 -17.94
C GLN A 130 6.00 4.63 -16.64
N ALA A 131 5.44 5.85 -16.53
CA ALA A 131 5.52 6.63 -15.28
C ALA A 131 4.83 5.93 -14.11
N LEU A 132 3.69 5.25 -14.33
CA LEU A 132 3.00 4.44 -13.33
C LEU A 132 3.83 3.21 -12.93
N ILE A 133 4.36 2.48 -13.91
CA ILE A 133 5.16 1.27 -13.69
C ILE A 133 6.42 1.63 -12.88
N LEU A 134 7.18 2.63 -13.32
CA LEU A 134 8.38 3.10 -12.63
C LEU A 134 8.09 3.61 -11.22
N GLY A 135 6.96 4.30 -11.03
CA GLY A 135 6.51 4.76 -9.72
C GLY A 135 6.22 3.63 -8.74
N LEU A 136 5.82 2.47 -9.23
CA LEU A 136 5.59 1.26 -8.43
C LEU A 136 6.86 0.41 -8.23
N GLY A 137 8.04 0.94 -8.57
CA GLY A 137 9.32 0.36 -8.23
C GLY A 137 9.97 -0.53 -9.29
N PHE A 138 9.40 -0.61 -10.51
CA PHE A 138 10.03 -1.32 -11.64
C PHE A 138 11.23 -0.54 -12.19
N LYS A 139 12.14 -1.25 -12.83
CA LYS A 139 13.29 -0.66 -13.51
C LYS A 139 12.95 -0.34 -14.97
N THR A 140 13.66 0.62 -15.54
CA THR A 140 13.51 0.98 -16.96
C THR A 140 13.76 -0.19 -17.90
N THR A 141 14.67 -1.11 -17.54
CA THR A 141 14.96 -2.33 -18.30
C THR A 141 13.84 -3.37 -18.27
N GLU A 142 12.86 -3.23 -17.38
CA GLU A 142 11.77 -4.18 -17.15
C GLU A 142 10.47 -3.78 -17.86
N LEU A 143 10.41 -2.56 -18.41
CA LEU A 143 9.20 -2.02 -19.04
C LEU A 143 8.68 -2.86 -20.22
N GLU A 144 9.60 -3.44 -20.98
CA GLU A 144 9.26 -4.27 -22.15
C GLU A 144 9.27 -5.77 -21.84
N ASN A 145 9.53 -6.17 -20.59
CA ASN A 145 9.48 -7.57 -20.20
C ASN A 145 8.04 -8.09 -20.22
N PRO A 146 7.82 -9.36 -20.61
CA PRO A 146 6.49 -9.95 -20.58
C PRO A 146 5.98 -10.11 -19.13
N VAL A 147 4.68 -9.85 -18.93
CA VAL A 147 4.03 -9.87 -17.62
C VAL A 147 4.22 -11.19 -16.88
N ASN A 148 4.16 -12.32 -17.60
CA ASN A 148 4.33 -13.66 -17.02
C ASN A 148 5.76 -13.95 -16.53
N SER A 149 6.76 -13.13 -16.90
CA SER A 149 8.14 -13.27 -16.39
C SER A 149 8.30 -12.72 -14.97
N PHE A 150 7.34 -11.95 -14.47
CA PHE A 150 7.40 -11.37 -13.14
C PHE A 150 6.83 -12.29 -12.07
N SER A 151 7.32 -12.15 -10.85
CA SER A 151 6.74 -12.84 -9.68
C SER A 151 5.33 -12.35 -9.36
N GLY A 152 4.55 -13.14 -8.59
CA GLY A 152 3.17 -12.80 -8.25
C GLY A 152 3.00 -11.39 -7.68
N GLY A 153 3.83 -10.97 -6.74
CA GLY A 153 3.78 -9.62 -6.17
C GLY A 153 4.04 -8.51 -7.19
N TRP A 154 4.98 -8.71 -8.11
CA TRP A 154 5.23 -7.75 -9.19
C TRP A 154 4.09 -7.72 -10.22
N ARG A 155 3.47 -8.85 -10.52
CA ARG A 155 2.27 -8.90 -11.37
C ARG A 155 1.08 -8.14 -10.75
N MET A 156 0.91 -8.23 -9.40
CA MET A 156 -0.11 -7.45 -8.70
C MET A 156 0.18 -5.94 -8.74
N ARG A 157 1.43 -5.52 -8.71
CA ARG A 157 1.79 -4.11 -8.93
C ARG A 157 1.45 -3.63 -10.35
N LEU A 158 1.62 -4.48 -11.37
CA LEU A 158 1.17 -4.16 -12.74
C LEU A 158 -0.35 -4.05 -12.83
N GLN A 159 -1.10 -4.91 -12.13
CA GLN A 159 -2.56 -4.76 -12.04
C GLN A 159 -2.97 -3.44 -11.39
N LEU A 160 -2.26 -3.02 -10.34
CA LEU A 160 -2.47 -1.72 -9.74
C LEU A 160 -2.16 -0.59 -10.74
N ALA A 161 -1.02 -0.64 -11.44
CA ALA A 161 -0.68 0.34 -12.49
C ALA A 161 -1.76 0.42 -13.57
N ARG A 162 -2.27 -0.73 -14.01
CA ARG A 162 -3.36 -0.83 -14.98
C ARG A 162 -4.65 -0.17 -14.48
N ALA A 163 -5.02 -0.37 -13.21
CA ALA A 163 -6.17 0.30 -12.62
C ALA A 163 -5.99 1.82 -12.50
N LEU A 164 -4.77 2.28 -12.18
CA LEU A 164 -4.43 3.70 -12.10
C LEU A 164 -4.33 4.36 -13.48
N MET A 165 -4.08 3.59 -14.54
CA MET A 165 -4.07 4.08 -15.94
C MET A 165 -5.47 4.41 -16.45
N CYS A 166 -6.51 3.79 -15.88
CA CYS A 166 -7.90 4.04 -16.25
C CYS A 166 -8.29 5.50 -15.92
N PRO A 167 -8.77 6.30 -16.87
CA PRO A 167 -9.31 7.64 -16.61
C PRO A 167 -10.67 7.53 -15.90
N SER A 168 -10.65 7.18 -14.63
CA SER A 168 -11.82 6.83 -13.84
C SER A 168 -12.42 8.01 -13.10
N ASP A 169 -13.76 8.03 -12.96
CA ASP A 169 -14.51 8.93 -12.09
C ASP A 169 -14.71 8.31 -10.70
N LEU A 170 -14.64 6.97 -10.62
CA LEU A 170 -14.69 6.16 -9.42
C LEU A 170 -13.55 5.15 -9.41
N LEU A 171 -12.69 5.22 -8.41
CA LEU A 171 -11.56 4.30 -8.22
C LEU A 171 -11.80 3.42 -7.00
N LEU A 172 -11.81 2.09 -7.21
CA LEU A 172 -11.98 1.09 -6.17
C LEU A 172 -10.65 0.36 -5.93
N LEU A 173 -10.09 0.50 -4.74
CA LEU A 173 -8.82 -0.11 -4.35
C LEU A 173 -9.02 -1.06 -3.17
N ASP A 174 -8.86 -2.36 -3.40
CA ASP A 174 -8.92 -3.39 -2.36
C ASP A 174 -7.51 -3.81 -1.97
N GLU A 175 -7.07 -3.41 -0.77
CA GLU A 175 -5.74 -3.65 -0.20
C GLU A 175 -4.57 -3.28 -1.16
N PRO A 176 -4.54 -2.04 -1.70
CA PRO A 176 -3.52 -1.66 -2.68
C PRO A 176 -2.11 -1.59 -2.10
N THR A 177 -1.98 -1.56 -0.78
CA THR A 177 -0.71 -1.52 -0.05
C THR A 177 -0.03 -2.89 0.05
N ASN A 178 -0.77 -3.97 -0.18
CA ASN A 178 -0.21 -5.32 -0.16
C ASN A 178 0.84 -5.47 -1.27
N HIS A 179 1.97 -6.07 -0.95
CA HIS A 179 3.10 -6.29 -1.85
C HIS A 179 3.85 -5.03 -2.31
N LEU A 180 3.52 -3.84 -1.82
CA LEU A 180 4.29 -2.63 -2.05
C LEU A 180 5.40 -2.50 -1.00
N ASP A 181 6.58 -2.06 -1.43
CA ASP A 181 7.60 -1.57 -0.53
C ASP A 181 7.33 -0.11 -0.13
N LEU A 182 8.07 0.39 0.84
CA LEU A 182 7.88 1.75 1.34
C LEU A 182 8.01 2.81 0.24
N ASP A 183 8.89 2.58 -0.75
CA ASP A 183 9.13 3.47 -1.88
C ASP A 183 7.90 3.59 -2.77
N ALA A 184 7.36 2.44 -3.19
CA ALA A 184 6.15 2.37 -3.99
C ALA A 184 4.92 2.89 -3.23
N LEU A 185 4.86 2.65 -1.90
CA LEU A 185 3.79 3.14 -1.04
C LEU A 185 3.78 4.68 -0.97
N VAL A 186 4.93 5.31 -0.72
CA VAL A 186 5.07 6.77 -0.69
C VAL A 186 4.70 7.38 -2.04
N TRP A 187 5.12 6.76 -3.14
CA TRP A 187 4.74 7.20 -4.48
C TRP A 187 3.23 7.07 -4.71
N LEU A 188 2.62 5.95 -4.32
CA LEU A 188 1.18 5.72 -4.47
C LEU A 188 0.37 6.75 -3.66
N GLU A 189 0.75 7.04 -2.41
CA GLU A 189 0.14 8.10 -1.61
C GLU A 189 0.18 9.45 -2.30
N ALA A 190 1.35 9.83 -2.85
CA ALA A 190 1.51 11.09 -3.56
C ALA A 190 0.66 11.16 -4.84
N TRP A 191 0.46 10.03 -5.52
CA TRP A 191 -0.39 9.93 -6.70
C TRP A 191 -1.87 10.05 -6.32
N LEU A 192 -2.33 9.28 -5.31
CA LEU A 192 -3.73 9.28 -4.85
C LEU A 192 -4.15 10.63 -4.24
N LYS A 193 -3.22 11.36 -3.60
CA LYS A 193 -3.48 12.73 -3.12
C LYS A 193 -3.84 13.68 -4.26
N ARG A 194 -3.32 13.48 -5.46
CA ARG A 194 -3.60 14.30 -6.65
C ARG A 194 -4.80 13.81 -7.45
N TYR A 195 -5.25 12.58 -7.21
CA TYR A 195 -6.42 12.05 -7.90
C TYR A 195 -7.67 12.86 -7.56
N GLU A 196 -8.38 13.37 -8.57
CA GLU A 196 -9.54 14.27 -8.41
C GLU A 196 -10.89 13.54 -8.38
N GLY A 197 -10.95 12.30 -8.86
CA GLY A 197 -12.14 11.48 -8.86
C GLY A 197 -12.55 11.01 -7.46
N THR A 198 -13.69 10.34 -7.39
CA THR A 198 -14.16 9.68 -6.16
C THR A 198 -13.37 8.39 -5.95
N MET A 199 -12.88 8.15 -4.75
CA MET A 199 -12.11 6.96 -4.43
C MET A 199 -12.70 6.24 -3.22
N LEU A 200 -12.79 4.90 -3.32
CA LEU A 200 -13.01 4.03 -2.18
C LEU A 200 -11.81 3.11 -2.02
N VAL A 201 -11.23 3.08 -0.84
CA VAL A 201 -10.08 2.25 -0.53
C VAL A 201 -10.34 1.39 0.70
N ILE A 202 -10.05 0.10 0.58
CA ILE A 202 -9.93 -0.83 1.69
C ILE A 202 -8.45 -0.96 1.97
N SER A 203 -8.00 -0.71 3.19
CA SER A 203 -6.64 -0.98 3.62
C SER A 203 -6.59 -1.25 5.12
N HIS A 204 -5.61 -2.02 5.53
CA HIS A 204 -5.23 -2.25 6.93
C HIS A 204 -4.03 -1.40 7.36
N ASP A 205 -3.53 -0.51 6.51
CA ASP A 205 -2.49 0.46 6.83
C ASP A 205 -3.12 1.78 7.28
N ARG A 206 -2.95 2.13 8.57
CA ARG A 206 -3.50 3.34 9.18
C ARG A 206 -2.89 4.61 8.61
N GLU A 207 -1.57 4.67 8.49
CA GLU A 207 -0.87 5.85 8.00
C GLU A 207 -1.24 6.13 6.55
N PHE A 208 -1.40 5.07 5.75
CA PHE A 208 -1.89 5.18 4.38
C PHE A 208 -3.31 5.74 4.32
N LEU A 209 -4.25 5.19 5.11
CA LEU A 209 -5.63 5.70 5.17
C LEU A 209 -5.66 7.16 5.62
N ASP A 210 -4.87 7.54 6.64
CA ASP A 210 -4.78 8.92 7.11
C ASP A 210 -4.22 9.87 6.05
N ALA A 211 -3.28 9.37 5.25
CA ALA A 211 -2.65 10.17 4.21
C ALA A 211 -3.56 10.43 3.00
N VAL A 212 -4.46 9.49 2.65
CA VAL A 212 -5.19 9.53 1.36
C VAL A 212 -6.70 9.70 1.50
N THR A 213 -7.30 9.51 2.69
CA THR A 213 -8.76 9.58 2.87
C THR A 213 -9.21 10.83 3.61
N ASN A 214 -10.44 11.29 3.32
CA ASN A 214 -11.11 12.40 4.00
C ASN A 214 -12.48 12.03 4.57
N VAL A 215 -12.93 10.81 4.30
CA VAL A 215 -14.17 10.22 4.85
C VAL A 215 -13.86 8.77 5.20
N THR A 216 -14.41 8.29 6.33
CA THR A 216 -14.31 6.89 6.73
C THR A 216 -15.70 6.26 6.78
N LEU A 217 -15.88 5.13 6.08
CA LEU A 217 -17.04 4.27 6.17
C LEU A 217 -16.70 3.05 7.02
N HIS A 218 -17.43 2.83 8.09
CA HIS A 218 -17.20 1.71 9.00
C HIS A 218 -18.33 0.70 8.92
N ILE A 219 -17.98 -0.56 8.67
CA ILE A 219 -18.91 -1.70 8.72
C ILE A 219 -18.77 -2.37 10.09
N ASP A 220 -19.83 -2.28 10.90
CA ASP A 220 -19.90 -2.92 12.21
C ASP A 220 -21.29 -3.50 12.48
N GLY A 221 -21.36 -4.77 12.89
CA GLY A 221 -22.61 -5.46 13.17
C GLY A 221 -23.63 -5.43 12.03
N GLY A 222 -23.18 -5.49 10.76
CA GLY A 222 -24.04 -5.42 9.57
C GLY A 222 -24.53 -4.00 9.23
N LYS A 223 -24.13 -2.98 9.98
CA LYS A 223 -24.44 -1.58 9.72
C LYS A 223 -23.30 -0.86 9.05
N LEU A 224 -23.61 0.07 8.16
CA LEU A 224 -22.65 0.92 7.49
C LEU A 224 -22.79 2.34 8.06
N MET A 225 -21.75 2.82 8.72
CA MET A 225 -21.71 4.14 9.35
C MET A 225 -20.68 5.03 8.67
N ARG A 226 -21.05 6.30 8.45
CA ARG A 226 -20.17 7.30 7.82
C ARG A 226 -19.64 8.27 8.86
N TYR A 227 -18.34 8.47 8.86
CA TYR A 227 -17.61 9.44 9.68
C TYR A 227 -16.89 10.44 8.78
N GLY A 228 -16.95 11.72 9.15
CA GLY A 228 -16.20 12.77 8.45
C GLY A 228 -14.78 12.86 9.00
N GLY A 229 -13.80 12.78 8.12
CA GLY A 229 -12.39 12.82 8.47
C GLY A 229 -11.65 11.54 8.06
N ASN A 230 -10.33 11.56 8.28
CA ASN A 230 -9.44 10.43 8.05
C ASN A 230 -9.63 9.32 9.11
N TYR A 231 -8.81 8.28 9.03
CA TYR A 231 -8.92 7.12 9.91
C TYR A 231 -8.68 7.46 11.39
N SER A 232 -7.65 8.25 11.73
CA SER A 232 -7.38 8.67 13.12
C SER A 232 -8.56 9.44 13.73
N LYS A 233 -9.15 10.37 12.95
CA LYS A 233 -10.33 11.11 13.41
C LYS A 233 -11.57 10.22 13.61
N PHE A 234 -11.70 9.18 12.79
CA PHE A 234 -12.73 8.15 12.98
C PHE A 234 -12.52 7.40 14.30
N GLU A 235 -11.28 6.99 14.63
CA GLU A 235 -10.99 6.30 15.90
C GLU A 235 -11.35 7.17 17.10
N ASP A 236 -10.97 8.44 17.09
CA ASP A 236 -11.32 9.41 18.15
C ASP A 236 -12.84 9.50 18.33
N MET A 237 -13.57 9.71 17.24
CA MET A 237 -15.04 9.81 17.30
C MET A 237 -15.70 8.50 17.78
N ARG A 238 -15.14 7.35 17.37
CA ARG A 238 -15.63 6.04 17.80
C ARG A 238 -15.39 5.82 19.30
N ALA A 239 -14.19 6.15 19.78
CA ALA A 239 -13.85 6.07 21.21
C ALA A 239 -14.78 6.95 22.07
N GLU A 240 -15.04 8.19 21.62
CA GLU A 240 -15.97 9.10 22.28
C GLU A 240 -17.41 8.54 22.30
N GLN A 241 -17.89 8.01 21.18
CA GLN A 241 -19.21 7.37 21.11
C GLN A 241 -19.34 6.16 22.04
N MET A 242 -18.28 5.32 22.10
CA MET A 242 -18.26 4.17 23.00
C MET A 242 -18.32 4.59 24.48
N LEU A 243 -17.53 5.59 24.86
CA LEU A 243 -17.54 6.14 26.22
C LEU A 243 -18.90 6.73 26.59
N LEU A 244 -19.52 7.48 25.67
CA LEU A 244 -20.86 8.04 25.86
C LEU A 244 -21.93 6.95 26.03
N GLN A 245 -21.86 5.89 25.21
CA GLN A 245 -22.78 4.76 25.29
C GLN A 245 -22.60 4.00 26.60
N GLN A 246 -21.35 3.75 27.03
CA GLN A 246 -21.06 3.10 28.31
C GLN A 246 -21.61 3.90 29.51
N ASN A 247 -21.37 5.22 29.52
CA ASN A 247 -21.88 6.11 30.55
C ASN A 247 -23.41 6.15 30.56
N THR A 248 -24.04 6.16 29.39
CA THR A 248 -25.50 6.15 29.25
C THR A 248 -26.10 4.82 29.73
N TYR A 249 -25.45 3.70 29.41
CA TYR A 249 -25.83 2.38 29.92
C TYR A 249 -25.72 2.30 31.44
N ALA A 250 -24.61 2.76 32.03
CA ALA A 250 -24.41 2.78 33.48
C ALA A 250 -25.52 3.58 34.19
N LYS A 251 -25.82 4.79 33.70
CA LYS A 251 -26.93 5.64 34.23
C LYS A 251 -28.28 4.96 34.07
N GLN A 252 -28.51 4.24 32.97
CA GLN A 252 -29.76 3.49 32.78
C GLN A 252 -29.87 2.33 33.77
N GLN A 253 -28.79 1.57 34.01
CA GLN A 253 -28.75 0.48 34.99
C GLN A 253 -29.02 0.98 36.43
N GLU A 254 -28.43 2.10 36.83
CA GLU A 254 -28.71 2.74 38.11
C GLU A 254 -30.18 3.12 38.22
N LYS A 255 -30.78 3.70 37.18
CA LYS A 255 -32.20 4.07 37.15
C LYS A 255 -33.10 2.84 37.22
N ILE A 256 -32.78 1.77 36.51
CA ILE A 256 -33.47 0.48 36.55
C ILE A 256 -33.42 -0.10 37.98
N ALA A 257 -32.22 -0.16 38.58
CA ALA A 257 -32.05 -0.64 39.96
C ALA A 257 -32.82 0.18 40.98
N HIS A 258 -32.84 1.51 40.82
CA HIS A 258 -33.65 2.40 41.69
C HIS A 258 -35.14 2.13 41.54
N LEU A 259 -35.67 2.00 40.32
CA LEU A 259 -37.08 1.68 40.07
C LEU A 259 -37.44 0.28 40.61
N GLN A 260 -36.60 -0.72 40.44
CA GLN A 260 -36.82 -2.06 40.98
C GLN A 260 -36.86 -2.05 42.52
N LYS A 261 -35.92 -1.37 43.19
CA LYS A 261 -35.91 -1.22 44.64
C LYS A 261 -37.19 -0.54 45.13
N PHE A 262 -37.67 0.52 44.44
CA PHE A 262 -38.95 1.18 44.78
C PHE A 262 -40.14 0.22 44.62
N ILE A 263 -40.22 -0.49 43.50
CA ILE A 263 -41.30 -1.45 43.23
C ILE A 263 -41.30 -2.55 44.30
N ALA A 264 -40.15 -3.15 44.61
CA ALA A 264 -40.04 -4.21 45.62
C ALA A 264 -40.48 -3.74 47.00
N ARG A 265 -40.11 -2.50 47.40
CA ARG A 265 -40.47 -1.92 48.71
C ARG A 265 -41.94 -1.58 48.86
N PHE A 266 -42.63 -1.17 47.79
CA PHE A 266 -43.98 -0.61 47.86
C PHE A 266 -45.07 -1.46 47.17
N LYS A 267 -44.71 -2.57 46.47
CA LYS A 267 -45.65 -3.44 45.77
C LYS A 267 -46.76 -4.00 46.70
N ALA A 268 -46.44 -4.26 47.97
CA ALA A 268 -47.36 -4.85 48.96
C ALA A 268 -48.17 -3.79 49.77
N LYS A 269 -47.91 -2.50 49.63
CA LYS A 269 -48.61 -1.43 50.39
C LYS A 269 -49.79 -0.86 49.60
N ALA A 270 -51.04 -1.06 50.03
CA ALA A 270 -52.23 -0.64 49.33
C ALA A 270 -52.26 0.88 49.02
N SER A 271 -51.74 1.72 49.92
CA SER A 271 -51.70 3.19 49.75
C SER A 271 -50.76 3.68 48.68
N LYS A 272 -49.79 2.85 48.29
CA LYS A 272 -48.77 3.17 47.26
C LYS A 272 -48.77 2.25 46.03
N ALA A 273 -49.72 1.33 45.94
CA ALA A 273 -49.88 0.38 44.86
C ALA A 273 -49.99 1.06 43.47
N LYS A 274 -50.75 2.16 43.39
CA LYS A 274 -50.91 2.94 42.15
C LYS A 274 -49.57 3.57 41.68
N GLN A 275 -48.73 4.03 42.63
CA GLN A 275 -47.41 4.58 42.32
C GLN A 275 -46.41 3.47 41.89
N ALA A 276 -46.45 2.29 42.56
CA ALA A 276 -45.65 1.15 42.17
C ALA A 276 -46.02 0.66 40.76
N GLN A 277 -47.29 0.60 40.43
CA GLN A 277 -47.80 0.22 39.10
C GLN A 277 -47.36 1.22 38.01
N SER A 278 -47.37 2.54 38.31
CA SER A 278 -46.84 3.56 37.40
C SER A 278 -45.33 3.36 37.13
N ARG A 279 -44.56 2.95 38.15
CA ARG A 279 -43.10 2.68 38.00
C ARG A 279 -42.83 1.39 37.23
N VAL A 280 -43.68 0.36 37.36
CA VAL A 280 -43.61 -0.84 36.51
C VAL A 280 -43.81 -0.47 35.04
N LYS A 281 -44.88 0.29 34.75
CA LYS A 281 -45.13 0.78 33.38
C LYS A 281 -43.98 1.65 32.82
N ALA A 282 -43.33 2.44 33.68
CA ALA A 282 -42.16 3.22 33.27
C ALA A 282 -40.97 2.33 32.97
N LEU A 283 -40.76 1.25 33.72
CA LEU A 283 -39.70 0.25 33.47
C LEU A 283 -39.95 -0.51 32.17
N ASP A 284 -41.22 -0.93 31.92
CA ASP A 284 -41.61 -1.67 30.70
C ASP A 284 -41.49 -0.82 29.42
N ARG A 285 -41.67 0.49 29.53
CA ARG A 285 -41.53 1.45 28.40
C ARG A 285 -40.10 1.90 28.16
N MET A 286 -39.15 1.55 29.04
CA MET A 286 -37.77 1.98 28.91
C MET A 286 -37.08 1.12 27.83
N GLU A 287 -36.68 1.76 26.73
CA GLU A 287 -35.80 1.10 25.74
C GLU A 287 -34.51 0.66 26.44
N LYS A 288 -34.25 -0.64 26.40
CA LYS A 288 -33.02 -1.18 27.00
C LYS A 288 -31.83 -0.89 26.07
N ILE A 289 -30.94 -0.06 26.54
CA ILE A 289 -29.65 0.13 25.89
C ILE A 289 -28.89 -1.21 26.02
N ALA A 290 -28.50 -1.79 24.89
CA ALA A 290 -27.66 -2.97 24.90
C ALA A 290 -26.30 -2.65 25.56
N PRO A 291 -25.80 -3.52 26.47
CA PRO A 291 -24.44 -3.35 26.93
C PRO A 291 -23.52 -3.34 25.72
N LEU A 292 -22.57 -2.44 25.69
CA LEU A 292 -21.40 -2.63 24.84
C LEU A 292 -20.76 -3.93 25.31
N LEU A 293 -20.97 -5.00 24.57
CA LEU A 293 -20.11 -6.15 24.62
C LEU A 293 -18.79 -5.65 24.04
N ALA A 294 -17.93 -5.09 24.89
CA ALA A 294 -16.52 -5.04 24.57
C ALA A 294 -16.15 -6.51 24.33
N GLU A 295 -16.14 -6.92 23.07
CA GLU A 295 -15.50 -8.18 22.74
C GLU A 295 -14.09 -8.06 23.27
N ALA A 296 -13.65 -9.04 24.08
CA ALA A 296 -12.33 -9.04 24.66
C ALA A 296 -11.33 -8.76 23.50
N GLU A 297 -10.63 -7.64 23.60
CA GLU A 297 -9.59 -7.30 22.64
C GLU A 297 -8.65 -8.50 22.56
N PHE A 298 -8.41 -8.97 21.35
CA PHE A 298 -7.45 -10.05 21.14
C PHE A 298 -6.08 -9.54 21.60
N GLY A 299 -5.50 -10.18 22.60
CA GLY A 299 -4.18 -9.87 23.11
C GLY A 299 -3.45 -11.15 23.47
N PHE A 300 -2.14 -11.16 23.28
CA PHE A 300 -1.25 -12.24 23.70
C PHE A 300 0.07 -11.65 24.16
N GLU A 301 0.80 -12.40 24.99
CA GLU A 301 2.06 -11.97 25.59
C GLU A 301 3.15 -13.00 25.29
N PHE A 302 4.35 -12.53 25.00
CA PHE A 302 5.54 -13.37 25.02
C PHE A 302 5.96 -13.60 26.48
N LYS A 303 6.30 -14.84 26.81
CA LYS A 303 6.87 -15.15 28.12
C LYS A 303 8.34 -14.71 28.15
N GLU A 304 8.81 -14.33 29.34
CA GLU A 304 10.23 -14.02 29.56
C GLU A 304 11.15 -15.09 28.98
N PRO A 305 12.20 -14.67 28.23
CA PRO A 305 13.19 -15.60 27.70
C PRO A 305 13.98 -16.26 28.84
N ALA A 306 14.25 -17.56 28.73
CA ALA A 306 15.02 -18.28 29.75
C ALA A 306 16.49 -17.83 29.84
N ASN A 307 17.06 -17.35 28.72
CA ASN A 307 18.44 -16.87 28.61
C ASN A 307 18.50 -15.70 27.61
N LEU A 308 19.38 -14.75 27.86
CA LEU A 308 19.68 -13.63 26.98
C LEU A 308 21.19 -13.57 26.74
N PRO A 309 21.73 -14.36 25.78
CA PRO A 309 23.15 -14.31 25.46
C PRO A 309 23.55 -12.94 24.90
N ASN A 310 24.74 -12.48 25.23
CA ASN A 310 25.28 -11.21 24.74
C ASN A 310 26.73 -11.38 24.28
N PRO A 311 27.04 -11.24 22.99
CA PRO A 311 26.11 -10.98 21.89
C PRO A 311 25.16 -12.16 21.61
N MET A 312 23.97 -11.84 21.08
CA MET A 312 23.03 -12.86 20.60
C MET A 312 23.59 -13.53 19.36
N LEU A 313 24.09 -12.71 18.43
CA LEU A 313 24.62 -13.13 17.15
C LEU A 313 25.76 -12.20 16.72
N SER A 314 26.81 -12.75 16.11
CA SER A 314 27.90 -11.98 15.49
C SER A 314 28.12 -12.44 14.05
N LEU A 315 28.04 -11.51 13.14
CA LEU A 315 28.31 -11.71 11.70
C LEU A 315 29.68 -11.14 11.38
N SER A 316 30.57 -11.95 10.85
CA SER A 316 31.93 -11.57 10.46
C SER A 316 32.17 -11.81 8.98
N GLY A 317 32.15 -10.72 8.17
CA GLY A 317 32.35 -10.80 6.72
C GLY A 317 31.36 -11.69 5.98
N VAL A 318 30.14 -11.83 6.50
CA VAL A 318 29.16 -12.79 5.97
C VAL A 318 28.58 -12.31 4.64
N SER A 319 28.51 -13.24 3.69
CA SER A 319 27.87 -13.02 2.39
C SER A 319 26.64 -13.91 2.28
N PHE A 320 25.51 -13.27 1.92
CA PHE A 320 24.19 -13.89 1.84
C PHE A 320 23.78 -14.04 0.38
N GLY A 321 23.12 -15.15 0.06
CA GLY A 321 22.65 -15.41 -1.30
C GLY A 321 22.17 -16.85 -1.45
N TYR A 322 21.98 -17.27 -2.69
CA TYR A 322 21.49 -18.61 -2.99
C TYR A 322 22.60 -19.45 -3.63
N PRO A 323 22.77 -20.72 -3.22
CA PRO A 323 23.68 -21.64 -3.88
C PRO A 323 23.29 -21.82 -5.35
N ALA A 324 24.23 -22.25 -6.17
CA ALA A 324 23.88 -22.61 -7.55
C ALA A 324 22.78 -23.68 -7.57
N PRO A 325 21.80 -23.61 -8.48
CA PRO A 325 20.77 -24.62 -8.61
C PRO A 325 21.37 -26.01 -8.85
N GLU A 326 20.77 -27.05 -8.29
CA GLU A 326 21.25 -28.44 -8.44
C GLU A 326 21.38 -28.90 -9.91
N TYR A 327 20.64 -28.27 -10.83
CA TYR A 327 20.66 -28.56 -12.27
C TYR A 327 21.61 -27.65 -13.05
N ALA A 328 22.32 -26.76 -12.37
CA ALA A 328 23.26 -25.85 -13.03
C ALA A 328 24.52 -26.62 -13.50
N ALA A 329 25.14 -26.14 -14.57
CA ALA A 329 26.40 -26.72 -15.06
C ALA A 329 27.47 -26.72 -13.96
N PRO A 330 28.33 -27.76 -13.87
CA PRO A 330 29.39 -27.81 -12.88
C PRO A 330 30.25 -26.54 -12.95
N GLY A 331 30.37 -25.81 -11.86
CA GLY A 331 31.13 -24.56 -11.79
C GLY A 331 30.27 -23.27 -11.90
N THR A 332 28.93 -23.36 -11.95
CA THR A 332 28.06 -22.17 -11.86
C THR A 332 28.25 -21.49 -10.50
N PRO A 333 28.62 -20.19 -10.46
CA PRO A 333 28.83 -19.50 -9.19
C PRO A 333 27.51 -19.30 -8.43
N ALA A 334 27.58 -19.32 -7.10
CA ALA A 334 26.45 -18.95 -6.24
C ALA A 334 26.04 -17.48 -6.49
N THR A 335 24.74 -17.20 -6.41
CA THR A 335 24.22 -15.85 -6.56
C THR A 335 24.34 -15.12 -5.22
N ILE A 336 25.32 -14.24 -5.08
CA ILE A 336 25.51 -13.42 -3.88
C ILE A 336 24.65 -12.16 -4.01
N ILE A 337 23.75 -11.92 -3.04
CA ILE A 337 22.84 -10.77 -3.00
C ILE A 337 23.42 -9.68 -2.11
N VAL A 338 23.89 -10.05 -0.91
CA VAL A 338 24.48 -9.11 0.06
C VAL A 338 25.87 -9.63 0.43
N ARG A 339 26.86 -8.72 0.49
CA ARG A 339 28.27 -9.08 0.65
C ARG A 339 28.90 -8.47 1.89
N ASN A 340 29.82 -9.20 2.49
CA ASN A 340 30.75 -8.71 3.50
C ASN A 340 30.07 -7.98 4.67
N VAL A 341 29.02 -8.58 5.24
CA VAL A 341 28.31 -8.02 6.38
C VAL A 341 29.05 -8.36 7.66
N SER A 342 29.47 -7.34 8.39
CA SER A 342 30.07 -7.46 9.72
C SER A 342 29.26 -6.66 10.73
N ARG A 343 28.46 -7.36 11.53
CA ARG A 343 27.50 -6.78 12.49
C ARG A 343 27.30 -7.71 13.67
N SER A 344 27.03 -7.13 14.84
CA SER A 344 26.63 -7.88 16.02
C SER A 344 25.24 -7.48 16.45
N VAL A 345 24.45 -8.46 16.85
CA VAL A 345 23.12 -8.29 17.44
C VAL A 345 23.26 -8.54 18.94
N LEU A 346 22.91 -7.54 19.73
CA LEU A 346 23.03 -7.58 21.19
C LEU A 346 21.68 -7.92 21.84
N ALA A 347 21.74 -8.38 23.08
CA ALA A 347 20.54 -8.66 23.86
C ALA A 347 19.68 -7.39 24.05
N GLY A 348 18.37 -7.52 23.82
CA GLY A 348 17.39 -6.44 23.97
C GLY A 348 17.34 -5.42 22.84
N GLN A 349 18.17 -5.53 21.78
CA GLN A 349 18.08 -4.65 20.62
C GLN A 349 16.78 -4.88 19.83
N ARG A 350 16.26 -3.78 19.25
CA ARG A 350 15.06 -3.74 18.43
C ARG A 350 15.40 -3.14 17.07
N ILE A 351 15.69 -4.00 16.10
CA ILE A 351 16.29 -3.64 14.82
C ILE A 351 15.24 -3.72 13.71
N GLY A 352 14.95 -2.60 13.07
CA GLY A 352 14.16 -2.54 11.84
C GLY A 352 15.06 -2.68 10.62
N ILE A 353 14.70 -3.56 9.67
CA ILE A 353 15.46 -3.77 8.43
C ILE A 353 14.75 -3.05 7.30
N LEU A 354 15.38 -1.98 6.79
CA LEU A 354 14.89 -1.13 5.72
C LEU A 354 15.55 -1.47 4.38
N GLY A 355 14.93 -1.09 3.29
CA GLY A 355 15.44 -1.24 1.92
C GLY A 355 14.34 -1.60 0.93
N ALA A 356 14.57 -1.34 -0.35
CA ALA A 356 13.65 -1.68 -1.43
C ALA A 356 13.48 -3.19 -1.60
N ASN A 357 12.41 -3.62 -2.27
CA ASN A 357 12.20 -5.03 -2.55
C ASN A 357 13.28 -5.58 -3.50
N GLY A 358 13.70 -6.82 -3.27
CA GLY A 358 14.77 -7.46 -4.03
C GLY A 358 16.20 -7.09 -3.59
N GLN A 359 16.39 -6.21 -2.61
CA GLN A 359 17.71 -5.85 -2.08
C GLN A 359 18.33 -6.90 -1.13
N GLY A 360 17.58 -7.93 -0.75
CA GLY A 360 18.09 -9.04 0.08
C GLY A 360 17.69 -9.02 1.55
N LYS A 361 16.66 -8.24 1.95
CA LYS A 361 16.13 -8.22 3.33
C LYS A 361 15.77 -9.61 3.83
N SER A 362 14.88 -10.30 3.11
CA SER A 362 14.47 -11.67 3.46
C SER A 362 15.61 -12.67 3.36
N THR A 363 16.59 -12.48 2.46
CA THR A 363 17.78 -13.32 2.37
C THR A 363 18.64 -13.19 3.63
N LEU A 364 18.83 -11.96 4.13
CA LEU A 364 19.51 -11.69 5.39
C LEU A 364 18.82 -12.40 6.55
N VAL A 365 17.48 -12.21 6.69
CA VAL A 365 16.71 -12.80 7.78
C VAL A 365 16.70 -14.33 7.70
N LYS A 366 16.51 -14.92 6.52
CA LYS A 366 16.57 -16.39 6.30
C LYS A 366 17.92 -16.99 6.70
N THR A 367 19.00 -16.29 6.42
CA THR A 367 20.33 -16.78 6.81
C THR A 367 20.54 -16.68 8.33
N VAL A 368 20.08 -15.60 8.97
CA VAL A 368 20.09 -15.49 10.42
C VAL A 368 19.18 -16.54 11.08
N ALA A 369 18.03 -16.86 10.45
CA ALA A 369 17.11 -17.92 10.88
C ALA A 369 17.64 -19.34 10.68
N ARG A 370 18.76 -19.53 9.97
CA ARG A 370 19.35 -20.81 9.56
C ARG A 370 18.59 -21.56 8.47
N ASP A 371 17.60 -20.93 7.83
CA ASP A 371 16.91 -21.50 6.68
C ASP A 371 17.78 -21.50 5.42
N LEU A 372 18.76 -20.59 5.39
CA LEU A 372 19.69 -20.45 4.28
C LEU A 372 21.13 -20.44 4.82
N ALA A 373 21.97 -21.29 4.27
CA ALA A 373 23.38 -21.30 4.64
C ALA A 373 24.11 -20.05 4.09
N PRO A 374 25.01 -19.42 4.88
CA PRO A 374 25.83 -18.32 4.37
C PRO A 374 26.77 -18.83 3.26
N ILE A 375 26.98 -18.00 2.21
CA ILE A 375 27.88 -18.35 1.11
C ILE A 375 29.35 -18.11 1.50
N GLY A 376 29.60 -17.18 2.43
CA GLY A 376 30.95 -16.88 2.93
C GLY A 376 30.88 -16.11 4.24
N GLY A 377 32.03 -16.03 4.94
CA GLY A 377 32.11 -15.44 6.26
C GLY A 377 31.71 -16.39 7.38
N GLU A 378 31.61 -15.88 8.61
CA GLU A 378 31.33 -16.67 9.80
C GLU A 378 30.16 -16.05 10.59
N VAL A 379 29.20 -16.91 10.97
CA VAL A 379 28.08 -16.57 11.85
C VAL A 379 28.32 -17.24 13.20
N THR A 380 28.59 -16.43 14.21
CA THR A 380 28.80 -16.92 15.60
C THR A 380 27.56 -16.64 16.43
N GLU A 381 27.03 -17.68 17.08
CA GLU A 381 25.82 -17.59 17.90
C GLU A 381 26.13 -17.60 19.39
N GLY A 382 25.37 -16.82 20.13
CA GLY A 382 25.42 -16.83 21.59
C GLY A 382 24.90 -18.15 22.16
N LYS A 383 25.53 -18.63 23.23
CA LYS A 383 25.13 -19.90 23.86
C LYS A 383 23.72 -19.79 24.45
N GLY A 384 22.82 -20.65 24.00
CA GLY A 384 21.41 -20.66 24.41
C GLY A 384 20.51 -19.79 23.54
N LEU A 385 20.98 -19.37 22.37
CA LEU A 385 20.16 -18.69 21.38
C LEU A 385 18.98 -19.58 20.95
N ASN A 386 17.77 -19.04 21.11
CA ASN A 386 16.51 -19.66 20.67
C ASN A 386 15.76 -18.68 19.75
N ILE A 387 15.72 -18.99 18.47
CA ILE A 387 15.18 -18.12 17.43
C ILE A 387 13.70 -18.47 17.20
N GLY A 388 12.83 -17.48 17.32
CA GLY A 388 11.47 -17.52 16.83
C GLY A 388 11.41 -16.82 15.49
N TYR A 389 11.18 -17.56 14.42
CA TYR A 389 11.17 -17.01 13.07
C TYR A 389 9.76 -17.03 12.50
N PHE A 390 9.28 -15.87 12.07
CA PHE A 390 8.06 -15.72 11.29
C PHE A 390 8.45 -15.37 9.85
N ALA A 391 8.38 -16.36 8.96
CA ALA A 391 8.75 -16.19 7.55
C ALA A 391 7.56 -15.68 6.71
N GLN A 392 7.84 -14.95 5.66
CA GLN A 392 6.83 -14.48 4.70
C GLN A 392 5.99 -15.63 4.10
N GLN A 393 6.56 -16.83 3.96
CA GLN A 393 5.92 -18.03 3.38
C GLN A 393 5.52 -19.07 4.43
N GLU A 394 5.52 -18.74 5.72
CA GLU A 394 5.22 -19.73 6.76
C GLU A 394 3.77 -20.25 6.73
N LEU A 395 2.86 -19.57 6.05
CA LEU A 395 1.53 -20.11 5.80
C LEU A 395 1.56 -21.39 4.94
N ASP A 396 2.61 -21.56 4.12
CA ASP A 396 2.80 -22.74 3.25
C ASP A 396 3.40 -23.92 4.02
N VAL A 397 4.03 -23.68 5.18
CA VAL A 397 4.57 -24.74 6.07
C VAL A 397 3.46 -25.44 6.85
N LEU A 398 2.32 -24.77 7.03
CA LEU A 398 1.16 -25.36 7.67
C LEU A 398 0.57 -26.48 6.79
N ARG A 399 0.37 -27.65 7.37
CA ARG A 399 -0.23 -28.78 6.66
C ARG A 399 -1.75 -28.58 6.55
N PRO A 400 -2.31 -28.49 5.34
CA PRO A 400 -3.71 -28.10 5.16
C PRO A 400 -4.71 -29.08 5.78
N LEU A 401 -4.35 -30.36 5.91
CA LEU A 401 -5.22 -31.42 6.44
C LEU A 401 -5.17 -31.50 7.96
N ASP A 402 -4.12 -30.99 8.58
CA ASP A 402 -3.95 -31.06 10.04
C ASP A 402 -4.75 -29.93 10.72
N THR A 403 -5.11 -30.16 11.97
CA THR A 403 -5.77 -29.21 12.86
C THR A 403 -4.76 -28.36 13.62
N PRO A 404 -5.13 -27.20 14.19
CA PRO A 404 -4.26 -26.41 15.07
C PRO A 404 -3.64 -27.20 16.20
N LEU A 405 -4.42 -28.11 16.82
CA LEU A 405 -3.93 -28.96 17.89
C LEU A 405 -2.87 -29.96 17.43
N GLU A 406 -3.06 -30.57 16.26
CA GLU A 406 -2.08 -31.51 15.68
C GLU A 406 -0.76 -30.81 15.34
N HIS A 407 -0.82 -29.55 14.87
CA HIS A 407 0.39 -28.73 14.67
C HIS A 407 1.12 -28.51 15.99
N MET A 408 0.42 -28.14 17.07
CA MET A 408 1.03 -27.98 18.38
C MET A 408 1.63 -29.28 18.93
N ILE A 409 0.93 -30.41 18.80
CA ILE A 409 1.42 -31.73 19.24
C ILE A 409 2.69 -32.12 18.46
N ARG A 410 2.73 -31.84 17.15
CA ARG A 410 3.92 -32.09 16.32
C ARG A 410 5.08 -31.23 16.77
N LEU A 411 4.86 -29.92 16.96
CA LEU A 411 5.87 -28.99 17.47
C LEU A 411 6.47 -29.48 18.79
N VAL A 412 5.63 -29.96 19.72
CA VAL A 412 6.09 -30.56 20.99
C VAL A 412 6.98 -31.76 20.75
N LYS A 413 6.59 -32.68 19.84
CA LYS A 413 7.38 -33.87 19.51
C LYS A 413 8.74 -33.50 18.92
N ASP A 414 8.76 -32.56 17.98
CA ASP A 414 9.99 -32.13 17.30
C ASP A 414 10.97 -31.47 18.28
N LEU A 415 10.49 -30.58 19.16
CA LEU A 415 11.31 -29.94 20.18
C LEU A 415 11.77 -30.90 21.28
N THR A 416 10.96 -31.91 21.61
CA THR A 416 11.35 -32.97 22.54
C THR A 416 12.50 -33.80 21.96
N ALA A 417 12.41 -34.19 20.68
CA ALA A 417 13.46 -34.91 19.99
C ALA A 417 14.77 -34.11 19.90
N GLN A 418 14.69 -32.78 19.80
CA GLN A 418 15.85 -31.87 19.79
C GLN A 418 16.35 -31.49 21.21
N SER A 419 15.73 -31.97 22.27
CA SER A 419 16.04 -31.60 23.68
C SER A 419 15.98 -30.08 23.95
N LYS A 420 15.09 -29.36 23.23
CA LYS A 420 14.94 -27.92 23.31
C LYS A 420 13.75 -27.44 24.18
N LEU A 421 13.09 -28.37 24.88
CA LEU A 421 11.99 -28.00 25.79
C LEU A 421 12.53 -27.24 27.00
N ALA A 422 12.08 -26.01 27.18
CA ALA A 422 12.45 -25.13 28.31
C ALA A 422 11.30 -25.00 29.32
N GLY A 423 10.74 -26.15 29.78
CA GLY A 423 9.66 -26.17 30.77
C GLY A 423 8.28 -25.75 30.28
N GLN A 424 8.02 -25.86 28.97
CA GLN A 424 6.68 -25.65 28.40
C GLN A 424 5.74 -26.79 28.80
N ALA A 425 4.46 -26.47 28.98
CA ALA A 425 3.43 -27.47 29.24
C ALA A 425 3.13 -28.26 27.96
N THR A 426 3.26 -29.58 28.01
CA THR A 426 3.17 -30.47 26.84
C THR A 426 1.91 -31.32 26.81
N ARG A 427 1.06 -31.27 27.88
CA ARG A 427 -0.20 -32.00 27.92
C ARG A 427 -1.20 -31.44 26.91
N GLU A 428 -1.96 -32.28 26.26
CA GLU A 428 -2.94 -31.86 25.26
C GLU A 428 -3.93 -30.80 25.78
N GLN A 429 -4.38 -30.91 27.02
CA GLN A 429 -5.28 -29.90 27.62
C GLN A 429 -4.60 -28.53 27.77
N ASP A 430 -3.32 -28.49 28.10
CA ASP A 430 -2.56 -27.25 28.23
C ASP A 430 -2.36 -26.60 26.85
N LEU A 431 -2.11 -27.43 25.81
CA LEU A 431 -2.00 -26.95 24.42
C LEU A 431 -3.34 -26.38 23.92
N ARG A 432 -4.46 -27.04 24.25
CA ARG A 432 -5.81 -26.51 23.93
C ARG A 432 -6.09 -25.20 24.63
N SER A 433 -5.73 -25.09 25.90
CA SER A 433 -5.88 -23.85 26.68
C SER A 433 -5.02 -22.74 26.09
N PHE A 434 -3.81 -23.04 25.67
CA PHE A 434 -2.91 -22.08 25.03
C PHE A 434 -3.43 -21.63 23.65
N LEU A 435 -3.94 -22.55 22.82
CA LEU A 435 -4.62 -22.21 21.56
C LEU A 435 -5.83 -21.30 21.81
N GLY A 436 -6.53 -21.48 22.92
CA GLY A 436 -7.64 -20.62 23.34
C GLY A 436 -7.24 -19.17 23.55
N THR A 437 -6.03 -18.88 24.03
CA THR A 437 -5.53 -17.50 24.18
C THR A 437 -5.31 -16.80 22.82
N PHE A 438 -5.15 -17.57 21.73
CA PHE A 438 -5.08 -17.09 20.36
C PHE A 438 -6.42 -17.17 19.62
N ASN A 439 -7.55 -17.21 20.35
CA ASN A 439 -8.91 -17.31 19.82
C ASN A 439 -9.19 -18.58 19.00
N PHE A 440 -8.43 -19.68 19.23
CA PHE A 440 -8.77 -21.01 18.74
C PHE A 440 -9.56 -21.76 19.81
N SER A 441 -10.87 -21.62 19.83
CA SER A 441 -11.75 -22.24 20.83
C SER A 441 -12.81 -23.13 20.18
N GLY A 442 -13.35 -24.07 20.96
CA GLY A 442 -14.43 -24.95 20.53
C GLY A 442 -14.07 -25.81 19.32
N ASP A 443 -14.87 -25.69 18.25
CA ASP A 443 -14.70 -26.46 17.02
C ASP A 443 -13.53 -26.02 16.16
N MET A 444 -13.07 -24.77 16.30
CA MET A 444 -11.92 -24.27 15.53
C MET A 444 -10.63 -25.05 15.81
N VAL A 445 -10.44 -25.55 17.03
CA VAL A 445 -9.26 -26.37 17.39
C VAL A 445 -9.18 -27.67 16.60
N LYS A 446 -10.34 -28.16 16.12
CA LYS A 446 -10.50 -29.41 15.36
C LYS A 446 -10.71 -29.17 13.86
N GLN A 447 -10.81 -27.93 13.42
CA GLN A 447 -10.99 -27.57 12.03
C GLN A 447 -9.68 -27.76 11.27
N ALA A 448 -9.74 -28.30 10.04
CA ALA A 448 -8.56 -28.41 9.18
C ALA A 448 -8.03 -27.04 8.80
N VAL A 449 -6.71 -26.82 8.94
CA VAL A 449 -6.05 -25.53 8.69
C VAL A 449 -6.24 -25.07 7.23
N GLY A 450 -6.40 -26.01 6.29
CA GLY A 450 -6.66 -25.67 4.88
C GLY A 450 -7.91 -24.81 4.66
N SER A 451 -8.95 -24.98 5.52
CA SER A 451 -10.20 -24.22 5.43
C SER A 451 -10.18 -22.87 6.18
N MET A 452 -9.07 -22.54 6.85
CA MET A 452 -8.90 -21.31 7.60
C MET A 452 -8.52 -20.14 6.68
N SER A 453 -8.92 -18.94 7.07
CA SER A 453 -8.49 -17.69 6.44
C SER A 453 -6.99 -17.46 6.63
N GLY A 454 -6.38 -16.62 5.76
CA GLY A 454 -4.97 -16.24 5.90
C GLY A 454 -4.63 -15.66 7.28
N GLY A 455 -5.50 -14.80 7.83
CA GLY A 455 -5.32 -14.23 9.16
C GLY A 455 -5.39 -15.25 10.31
N GLU A 456 -6.26 -16.27 10.20
CA GLU A 456 -6.31 -17.37 11.18
C GLU A 456 -5.06 -18.23 11.11
N LYS A 457 -4.56 -18.53 9.91
CA LYS A 457 -3.29 -19.24 9.72
C LYS A 457 -2.11 -18.47 10.32
N ALA A 458 -2.02 -17.18 10.06
CA ALA A 458 -0.97 -16.32 10.63
C ALA A 458 -1.02 -16.27 12.16
N ARG A 459 -2.22 -16.19 12.77
CA ARG A 459 -2.38 -16.31 14.23
C ARG A 459 -1.92 -17.66 14.77
N LEU A 460 -2.15 -18.76 14.03
CA LEU A 460 -1.66 -20.09 14.43
C LEU A 460 -0.14 -20.15 14.43
N VAL A 461 0.52 -19.59 13.42
CA VAL A 461 1.99 -19.50 13.36
C VAL A 461 2.51 -18.68 14.51
N LEU A 462 1.92 -17.51 14.79
CA LEU A 462 2.28 -16.69 15.96
C LEU A 462 2.12 -17.47 17.27
N CYS A 463 1.02 -18.20 17.43
CA CYS A 463 0.79 -19.07 18.58
C CYS A 463 1.92 -20.09 18.76
N MET A 464 2.35 -20.74 17.67
CA MET A 464 3.45 -21.72 17.69
C MET A 464 4.78 -21.09 18.07
N ILE A 465 5.08 -19.87 17.58
CA ILE A 465 6.31 -19.13 17.91
C ILE A 465 6.31 -18.69 19.37
N VAL A 466 5.22 -18.09 19.85
CA VAL A 466 5.10 -17.65 21.26
C VAL A 466 5.25 -18.81 22.23
N TRP A 467 4.69 -19.99 21.87
CA TRP A 467 4.80 -21.19 22.71
C TRP A 467 6.25 -21.68 22.86
N GLN A 468 7.10 -21.47 21.85
CA GLN A 468 8.51 -21.87 21.87
C GLN A 468 9.39 -21.03 22.81
N ARG A 469 8.90 -19.89 23.32
CA ARG A 469 9.65 -18.95 24.18
C ARG A 469 10.99 -18.52 23.56
N PRO A 470 10.99 -17.89 22.40
CA PRO A 470 12.22 -17.42 21.79
C PRO A 470 12.90 -16.33 22.62
N ASN A 471 14.22 -16.12 22.42
CA ASN A 471 14.95 -14.96 22.92
C ASN A 471 15.41 -14.01 21.82
N LEU A 472 15.35 -14.47 20.57
CA LEU A 472 15.49 -13.65 19.35
C LEU A 472 14.27 -13.87 18.47
N LEU A 473 13.52 -12.80 18.19
CA LEU A 473 12.42 -12.79 17.23
C LEU A 473 12.89 -12.26 15.88
N LEU A 474 12.75 -13.06 14.85
CA LEU A 474 12.96 -12.67 13.46
C LEU A 474 11.58 -12.63 12.79
N LEU A 475 11.14 -11.43 12.39
CA LEU A 475 9.82 -11.23 11.83
C LEU A 475 9.98 -10.67 10.40
N ASP A 476 9.61 -11.46 9.40
CA ASP A 476 9.65 -11.07 7.98
C ASP A 476 8.22 -10.87 7.47
N GLU A 477 7.80 -9.60 7.36
CA GLU A 477 6.46 -9.16 6.98
C GLU A 477 5.33 -9.78 7.81
N PRO A 478 5.38 -9.70 9.15
CA PRO A 478 4.43 -10.39 10.03
C PRO A 478 3.00 -9.81 9.96
N THR A 479 2.82 -8.62 9.42
CA THR A 479 1.53 -7.93 9.29
C THR A 479 0.73 -8.34 8.07
N ASN A 480 1.34 -9.05 7.12
CA ASN A 480 0.64 -9.54 5.95
C ASN A 480 -0.51 -10.47 6.37
N HIS A 481 -1.70 -10.26 5.79
CA HIS A 481 -2.94 -11.01 6.08
C HIS A 481 -3.54 -10.80 7.48
N LEU A 482 -2.89 -10.05 8.39
CA LEU A 482 -3.46 -9.73 9.69
C LEU A 482 -4.47 -8.56 9.56
N ASP A 483 -5.59 -8.69 10.25
CA ASP A 483 -6.49 -7.56 10.43
C ASP A 483 -5.92 -6.56 11.45
N LEU A 484 -6.50 -5.38 11.49
CA LEU A 484 -5.98 -4.27 12.28
C LEU A 484 -5.88 -4.62 13.76
N ALA A 485 -6.89 -5.28 14.35
CA ALA A 485 -6.88 -5.68 15.75
C ALA A 485 -5.73 -6.66 16.07
N THR A 486 -5.48 -7.62 15.17
CA THR A 486 -4.36 -8.57 15.34
C THR A 486 -3.00 -7.90 15.15
N ARG A 487 -2.88 -6.89 14.26
CA ARG A 487 -1.66 -6.07 14.11
C ARG A 487 -1.36 -5.28 15.37
N GLU A 488 -2.37 -4.67 15.99
CA GLU A 488 -2.23 -3.95 17.25
C GLU A 488 -1.79 -4.86 18.39
N ALA A 489 -2.45 -6.02 18.52
CA ALA A 489 -2.06 -7.01 19.51
C ALA A 489 -0.62 -7.49 19.31
N LEU A 490 -0.19 -7.69 18.06
CA LEU A 490 1.19 -8.05 17.73
C LEU A 490 2.15 -6.91 18.15
N GLY A 491 1.85 -5.66 17.83
CA GLY A 491 2.66 -4.51 18.22
C GLY A 491 2.82 -4.38 19.73
N MET A 492 1.72 -4.52 20.49
CA MET A 492 1.76 -4.52 21.95
C MET A 492 2.60 -5.68 22.50
N ALA A 493 2.36 -6.89 22.01
CA ALA A 493 3.09 -8.07 22.47
C ALA A 493 4.61 -7.98 22.19
N ILE A 494 5.00 -7.43 21.02
CA ILE A 494 6.41 -7.21 20.69
C ILE A 494 7.00 -6.12 21.59
N ASN A 495 6.27 -5.07 21.91
CA ASN A 495 6.76 -4.01 22.82
C ASN A 495 7.01 -4.52 24.24
N GLU A 496 6.19 -5.45 24.72
CA GLU A 496 6.37 -6.07 26.03
C GLU A 496 7.41 -7.20 26.03
N PHE A 497 7.84 -7.67 24.85
CA PHE A 497 8.82 -8.73 24.73
C PHE A 497 10.21 -8.29 25.22
N GLU A 498 10.78 -8.98 26.19
CA GLU A 498 12.09 -8.68 26.78
C GLU A 498 13.29 -9.20 25.97
N GLY A 499 13.06 -9.94 24.90
CA GLY A 499 14.10 -10.46 24.00
C GLY A 499 14.54 -9.45 22.94
N THR A 500 15.36 -9.92 22.02
CA THR A 500 15.84 -9.16 20.86
C THR A 500 14.89 -9.33 19.68
N VAL A 501 14.66 -8.26 18.92
CA VAL A 501 13.77 -8.26 17.76
C VAL A 501 14.54 -7.79 16.52
N MET A 502 14.39 -8.52 15.40
CA MET A 502 14.75 -8.07 14.08
C MET A 502 13.49 -8.13 13.21
N LEU A 503 13.07 -6.98 12.70
CA LEU A 503 11.79 -6.81 12.02
C LEU A 503 12.00 -6.29 10.60
N VAL A 504 11.53 -7.03 9.61
CA VAL A 504 11.28 -6.56 8.25
C VAL A 504 9.80 -6.30 8.12
N SER A 505 9.39 -5.09 7.84
CA SER A 505 7.99 -4.76 7.62
C SER A 505 7.83 -3.54 6.73
N HIS A 506 6.71 -3.50 6.01
CA HIS A 506 6.25 -2.32 5.28
C HIS A 506 5.21 -1.52 6.10
N ASP A 507 4.83 -2.03 7.28
CA ASP A 507 3.95 -1.36 8.24
C ASP A 507 4.77 -0.33 9.05
N ARG A 508 4.63 0.94 8.68
CA ARG A 508 5.35 2.06 9.31
C ARG A 508 4.97 2.23 10.78
N ALA A 509 3.70 2.02 11.12
CA ALA A 509 3.22 2.15 12.49
C ALA A 509 3.88 1.09 13.39
N LEU A 510 3.98 -0.16 12.93
CA LEU A 510 4.66 -1.22 13.65
C LEU A 510 6.16 -0.95 13.79
N LEU A 511 6.86 -0.57 12.71
CA LEU A 511 8.28 -0.21 12.74
C LEU A 511 8.55 0.93 13.73
N ARG A 512 7.74 2.00 13.70
CA ARG A 512 7.87 3.17 14.57
C ARG A 512 7.62 2.85 16.04
N SER A 513 6.68 1.92 16.32
CA SER A 513 6.34 1.55 17.69
C SER A 513 7.30 0.54 18.32
N VAL A 514 8.00 -0.26 17.50
CA VAL A 514 8.79 -1.41 17.98
C VAL A 514 10.30 -1.18 17.88
N CYS A 515 10.79 -0.52 16.81
CA CYS A 515 12.21 -0.47 16.48
C CYS A 515 12.88 0.81 17.02
N ASP A 516 14.04 0.63 17.67
CA ASP A 516 14.91 1.71 18.16
C ASP A 516 16.07 2.00 17.20
N GLU A 517 16.45 1.02 16.38
CA GLU A 517 17.57 1.08 15.44
C GLU A 517 17.14 0.57 14.07
N PHE A 518 17.74 1.13 13.02
CA PHE A 518 17.45 0.69 11.64
C PHE A 518 18.72 0.24 10.92
N TRP A 519 18.61 -0.88 10.21
CA TRP A 519 19.63 -1.35 9.27
C TRP A 519 19.11 -1.20 7.85
N MET A 520 19.85 -0.50 7.01
CA MET A 520 19.51 -0.33 5.61
C MET A 520 20.24 -1.37 4.76
N VAL A 521 19.47 -2.15 4.03
CA VAL A 521 19.96 -3.10 3.01
C VAL A 521 19.85 -2.44 1.66
N SER A 522 20.99 -2.05 1.10
CA SER A 522 21.05 -1.35 -0.18
C SER A 522 22.37 -1.66 -0.91
N HIS A 523 22.34 -1.63 -2.23
CA HIS A 523 23.53 -1.80 -3.10
C HIS A 523 24.40 -3.04 -2.75
N GLY A 524 23.77 -4.12 -2.26
CA GLY A 524 24.46 -5.34 -1.89
C GLY A 524 25.23 -5.29 -0.57
N GLY A 525 24.96 -4.31 0.28
CA GLY A 525 25.53 -4.16 1.63
C GLY A 525 24.47 -3.96 2.72
N VAL A 526 24.89 -3.99 3.99
CA VAL A 526 24.08 -3.67 5.17
C VAL A 526 24.80 -2.60 5.96
N ALA A 527 24.16 -1.45 6.12
CA ALA A 527 24.68 -0.31 6.90
C ALA A 527 23.67 0.11 7.98
N PRO A 528 24.12 0.68 9.11
CA PRO A 528 23.19 1.34 10.03
C PRO A 528 22.57 2.54 9.32
N PHE A 529 21.32 2.83 9.63
CA PHE A 529 20.63 4.03 9.19
C PHE A 529 20.45 4.95 10.39
N ASP A 530 21.17 6.08 10.37
CA ASP A 530 21.10 7.10 11.42
C ASP A 530 19.94 8.06 11.12
N GLY A 531 18.77 7.77 11.67
CA GLY A 531 17.56 8.56 11.49
C GLY A 531 16.31 7.75 11.82
N ASP A 532 15.17 8.44 11.80
CA ASP A 532 13.86 7.82 11.97
C ASP A 532 13.22 7.45 10.61
N LEU A 533 11.99 6.94 10.65
CA LEU A 533 11.25 6.58 9.42
C LEU A 533 10.89 7.80 8.57
N ASP A 534 10.77 8.99 9.16
CA ASP A 534 10.50 10.22 8.41
C ASP A 534 11.76 10.68 7.66
N ASP A 535 12.94 10.46 8.26
CA ASP A 535 14.23 10.65 7.59
C ASP A 535 14.42 9.64 6.45
N TYR A 536 14.02 8.38 6.67
CA TYR A 536 14.03 7.37 5.63
C TYR A 536 13.10 7.73 4.46
N GLN A 537 11.90 8.22 4.75
CA GLN A 537 10.98 8.70 3.71
C GLN A 537 11.58 9.84 2.90
N ARG A 538 12.26 10.81 3.56
CA ARG A 538 12.97 11.90 2.87
C ARG A 538 14.11 11.37 2.00
N TYR A 539 14.90 10.45 2.53
CA TYR A 539 15.97 9.77 1.79
C TYR A 539 15.42 9.13 0.50
N LEU A 540 14.31 8.38 0.58
CA LEU A 540 13.69 7.74 -0.57
C LEU A 540 13.21 8.75 -1.62
N LEU A 541 12.57 9.84 -1.19
CA LEU A 541 12.12 10.89 -2.10
C LEU A 541 13.30 11.57 -2.81
N ASP A 542 14.42 11.76 -2.13
CA ASP A 542 15.61 12.34 -2.72
C ASP A 542 16.33 11.38 -3.66
N GLU A 543 16.36 10.07 -3.34
CA GLU A 543 16.88 9.03 -4.22
C GLU A 543 16.04 8.90 -5.51
N ALA A 544 14.71 8.94 -5.38
CA ALA A 544 13.80 8.95 -6.52
C ALA A 544 13.98 10.19 -7.42
N LYS A 545 14.23 11.37 -6.85
CA LYS A 545 14.56 12.57 -7.63
C LYS A 545 15.88 12.39 -8.39
N ARG A 546 16.93 11.93 -7.71
CA ARG A 546 18.26 11.68 -8.33
C ARG A 546 18.16 10.67 -9.47
N ALA A 547 17.40 9.59 -9.27
CA ALA A 547 17.17 8.59 -10.29
C ALA A 547 16.47 9.17 -11.54
N ARG A 548 15.43 10.01 -11.34
CA ARG A 548 14.75 10.71 -12.45
C ARG A 548 15.67 11.69 -13.18
N GLU A 549 16.50 12.42 -12.47
CA GLU A 549 17.49 13.32 -13.06
C GLU A 549 18.55 12.56 -13.86
N ALA A 550 19.01 11.41 -13.35
CA ALA A 550 19.95 10.54 -14.06
C ALA A 550 19.35 10.01 -15.37
N ILE A 551 18.09 9.50 -15.32
CA ILE A 551 17.37 9.03 -16.52
C ILE A 551 17.22 10.15 -17.54
N ARG A 552 16.85 11.37 -17.09
CA ARG A 552 16.74 12.53 -17.97
C ARG A 552 18.07 12.91 -18.61
N GLN A 553 19.17 12.83 -17.85
CA GLN A 553 20.52 13.08 -18.39
C GLN A 553 20.94 12.01 -19.39
N GLU A 554 20.65 10.75 -19.14
CA GLU A 554 20.92 9.65 -20.09
C GLU A 554 20.09 9.81 -21.38
N GLN A 555 18.82 10.17 -21.29
CA GLN A 555 17.98 10.46 -22.46
C GLN A 555 18.50 11.64 -23.26
N VAL A 556 18.93 12.71 -22.60
CA VAL A 556 19.55 13.85 -23.27
C VAL A 556 20.87 13.47 -23.94
N GLN A 557 21.68 12.62 -23.31
CA GLN A 557 22.93 12.11 -23.90
C GLN A 557 22.66 11.16 -25.08
N ALA A 558 21.67 10.25 -24.94
CA ALA A 558 21.25 9.36 -26.02
C ALA A 558 20.72 10.12 -27.23
N ASN A 559 19.88 11.15 -27.00
CA ASN A 559 19.37 12.01 -28.06
C ASN A 559 20.51 12.83 -28.73
N LYS A 560 21.49 13.31 -27.95
CA LYS A 560 22.69 13.93 -28.51
C LYS A 560 23.54 12.95 -29.33
N ALA A 561 23.68 11.71 -28.88
CA ALA A 561 24.41 10.66 -29.59
C ALA A 561 23.68 10.27 -30.89
N LEU A 562 22.34 10.16 -30.86
CA LEU A 562 21.51 9.91 -32.06
C LEU A 562 21.59 11.07 -33.06
N ALA A 563 21.57 12.31 -32.58
CA ALA A 563 21.76 13.49 -33.41
C ALA A 563 23.18 13.54 -34.02
N ALA A 564 24.20 13.14 -33.25
CA ALA A 564 25.58 13.00 -33.74
C ALA A 564 25.73 11.86 -34.75
N ALA A 565 25.06 10.71 -34.54
CA ALA A 565 25.06 9.58 -35.45
C ALA A 565 24.33 9.87 -36.78
N LYS A 566 23.25 10.68 -36.73
CA LYS A 566 22.56 11.19 -37.93
C LYS A 566 23.35 12.29 -38.67
N ALA A 567 24.40 12.81 -38.06
CA ALA A 567 25.29 13.82 -38.62
C ALA A 567 26.53 13.24 -39.37
N ALA A 568 26.59 11.92 -39.60
CA ALA A 568 27.60 11.32 -40.48
C ALA A 568 27.29 11.66 -41.95
N PRO A 569 28.30 12.05 -42.78
CA PRO A 569 28.07 12.86 -43.97
C PRO A 569 27.62 12.05 -45.17
N THR A 570 26.38 12.22 -45.58
CA THR A 570 25.93 11.88 -46.92
C THR A 570 25.47 13.14 -47.63
N ALA A 571 26.15 13.47 -48.71
CA ALA A 571 25.89 14.47 -49.75
C ALA A 571 25.98 15.96 -49.35
N LYS A 572 26.81 16.71 -50.08
CA LYS A 572 26.96 18.16 -49.99
C LYS A 572 25.66 18.87 -50.33
N PRO A 573 25.15 19.75 -49.46
CA PRO A 573 23.99 20.61 -49.77
C PRO A 573 24.43 21.83 -50.57
N LEU A 574 23.54 22.32 -51.41
CA LEU A 574 23.72 23.58 -52.17
C LEU A 574 23.92 24.77 -51.25
N PRO A 575 24.73 25.79 -51.62
CA PRO A 575 25.21 26.80 -50.69
C PRO A 575 24.21 27.83 -50.18
N ALA A 576 23.06 28.04 -50.79
CA ALA A 576 22.11 29.09 -50.46
C ALA A 576 21.15 28.69 -49.29
N ALA A 577 20.62 27.50 -49.28
CA ALA A 577 19.69 27.03 -48.25
C ALA A 577 20.35 26.84 -46.86
N THR A 578 21.67 26.64 -46.86
CA THR A 578 22.44 26.45 -45.61
C THR A 578 22.67 27.74 -44.83
N ALA A 579 22.69 28.91 -45.51
CA ALA A 579 22.90 30.19 -44.86
C ALA A 579 21.63 30.70 -44.15
N GLU A 580 20.45 30.52 -44.77
CA GLU A 580 19.18 30.88 -44.16
C GLU A 580 18.82 29.98 -42.98
N LYS A 581 19.03 28.66 -43.11
CA LYS A 581 18.86 27.72 -42.03
C LYS A 581 19.71 28.06 -40.80
N ARG A 582 21.01 28.36 -40.98
CA ARG A 582 21.92 28.77 -39.90
C ARG A 582 21.52 30.10 -39.26
N LYS A 583 20.88 31.02 -40.02
CA LYS A 583 20.37 32.27 -39.47
C LYS A 583 19.22 32.03 -38.51
N TRP A 584 18.25 31.23 -38.88
CA TRP A 584 17.11 30.93 -38.05
C TRP A 584 17.47 30.03 -36.85
N GLU A 585 18.36 29.08 -37.01
CA GLU A 585 18.89 28.28 -35.89
C GLU A 585 19.59 29.14 -34.83
N LYS A 586 20.34 30.16 -35.25
CA LYS A 586 20.98 31.10 -34.33
C LYS A 586 19.95 32.00 -33.62
N GLU A 587 18.92 32.42 -34.32
CA GLU A 587 17.88 33.27 -33.74
C GLU A 587 17.02 32.48 -32.75
N ILE A 588 16.65 31.25 -33.05
CA ILE A 588 15.95 30.34 -32.12
C ILE A 588 16.81 30.09 -30.86
N ALA A 589 18.08 29.77 -31.01
CA ALA A 589 18.99 29.57 -29.88
C ALA A 589 19.16 30.83 -29.00
N ARG A 590 19.09 32.03 -29.59
CA ARG A 590 19.13 33.31 -28.86
C ARG A 590 17.85 33.54 -28.08
N LEU A 591 16.70 33.26 -28.68
CA LEU A 591 15.39 33.38 -28.05
C LEU A 591 15.24 32.40 -26.89
N ASP A 592 15.64 31.15 -27.08
CA ASP A 592 15.66 30.10 -26.03
C ASP A 592 16.51 30.54 -24.83
N ALA A 593 17.73 31.02 -25.08
CA ALA A 593 18.61 31.51 -24.00
C ALA A 593 18.00 32.69 -23.23
N ARG A 594 17.29 33.58 -23.92
CA ARG A 594 16.64 34.72 -23.28
C ARG A 594 15.40 34.32 -22.48
N MET A 595 14.59 33.41 -23.00
CA MET A 595 13.43 32.83 -22.31
C MET A 595 13.85 32.08 -21.04
N GLN A 596 14.93 31.31 -21.12
CA GLN A 596 15.47 30.58 -19.99
C GLN A 596 15.99 31.51 -18.88
N ALA A 597 16.65 32.64 -19.26
CA ALA A 597 17.11 33.65 -18.31
C ALA A 597 15.95 34.33 -17.59
N LEU A 598 14.90 34.73 -18.33
CA LEU A 598 13.70 35.35 -17.76
C LEU A 598 12.89 34.40 -16.90
N SER A 599 12.78 33.12 -17.27
CA SER A 599 12.14 32.10 -16.47
C SER A 599 12.88 31.87 -15.13
N THR A 600 14.22 31.88 -15.16
CA THR A 600 15.03 31.81 -13.94
C THR A 600 14.86 33.01 -13.04
N GLU A 601 14.82 34.22 -13.62
CA GLU A 601 14.55 35.49 -12.89
C GLU A 601 13.13 35.47 -12.30
N GLY A 602 12.12 34.98 -13.04
CA GLY A 602 10.75 34.82 -12.58
C GLY A 602 10.65 33.90 -11.36
N SER A 603 11.26 32.72 -11.43
CA SER A 603 11.28 31.77 -10.32
C SER A 603 11.98 32.30 -9.06
N GLN A 604 13.05 33.11 -9.23
CA GLN A 604 13.71 33.76 -8.11
C GLN A 604 12.82 34.82 -7.46
N LEU A 605 12.10 35.62 -8.25
CA LEU A 605 11.17 36.63 -7.76
C LEU A 605 9.95 36.00 -7.07
N GLU A 606 9.42 34.88 -7.59
CA GLU A 606 8.35 34.12 -6.95
C GLU A 606 8.78 33.56 -5.58
N SER A 607 10.01 33.08 -5.48
CA SER A 607 10.57 32.63 -4.21
C SER A 607 10.72 33.75 -3.18
N GLN A 608 11.06 34.96 -3.65
CA GLN A 608 11.13 36.15 -2.80
C GLN A 608 9.73 36.62 -2.35
N VAL A 609 8.72 36.53 -3.19
CA VAL A 609 7.32 36.82 -2.81
C VAL A 609 6.80 35.84 -1.75
N SER A 610 7.25 34.57 -1.77
CA SER A 610 6.88 33.57 -0.77
C SER A 610 7.55 33.76 0.60
N GLY A 611 8.62 34.59 0.70
CA GLY A 611 9.43 34.87 1.89
C GLY A 611 8.99 36.10 2.67
N LYS A 612 7.74 36.20 3.15
CA LYS A 612 7.21 37.29 4.02
C LYS A 612 7.74 38.72 3.71
N PRO A 613 7.62 39.21 2.48
CA PRO A 613 8.04 40.57 2.13
C PRO A 613 7.06 41.63 2.65
N THR A 614 7.53 42.89 2.74
CA THR A 614 6.68 44.01 3.09
C THR A 614 5.67 44.36 1.97
N PRO A 615 4.54 45.02 2.27
CA PRO A 615 3.53 45.36 1.25
C PRO A 615 4.07 46.20 0.06
N GLN A 616 5.10 47.03 0.29
CA GLN A 616 5.75 47.80 -0.77
C GLN A 616 6.64 46.93 -1.67
N GLU A 617 7.33 45.96 -1.09
CA GLU A 617 8.14 44.99 -1.84
C GLU A 617 7.25 44.05 -2.69
N ILE A 618 6.12 43.59 -2.16
CA ILE A 618 5.13 42.78 -2.93
C ILE A 618 4.68 43.55 -4.19
N ALA A 619 4.37 44.83 -4.05
CA ALA A 619 3.94 45.66 -5.18
C ALA A 619 5.03 45.83 -6.24
N SER A 620 6.30 45.95 -5.84
CA SER A 620 7.44 46.09 -6.78
C SER A 620 7.77 44.78 -7.47
N LEU A 621 7.79 43.68 -6.73
CA LEU A 621 8.03 42.32 -7.25
C LEU A 621 6.90 41.87 -8.20
N GLY A 622 5.63 42.15 -7.86
CA GLY A 622 4.49 41.89 -8.71
C GLY A 622 4.51 42.65 -10.04
N LYS A 623 4.96 43.94 -10.04
CA LYS A 623 5.16 44.69 -11.28
C LYS A 623 6.27 44.06 -12.14
N ARG A 624 7.37 43.63 -11.54
CA ARG A 624 8.48 43.03 -12.28
C ARG A 624 8.08 41.65 -12.85
N LEU A 625 7.36 40.82 -12.08
CA LEU A 625 6.82 39.54 -12.57
C LEU A 625 5.86 39.73 -13.75
N LYS A 626 5.01 40.76 -13.71
CA LYS A 626 4.12 41.07 -14.83
C LYS A 626 4.90 41.40 -16.10
N VAL A 627 5.95 42.23 -15.98
CA VAL A 627 6.81 42.59 -17.12
C VAL A 627 7.53 41.35 -17.67
N ILE A 628 8.04 40.49 -16.81
CA ILE A 628 8.68 39.22 -17.22
C ILE A 628 7.71 38.35 -17.99
N ASN A 629 6.47 38.19 -17.53
CA ASN A 629 5.47 37.38 -18.22
C ASN A 629 5.08 37.99 -19.59
N GLU A 630 4.95 39.30 -19.69
CA GLU A 630 4.70 39.99 -20.96
C GLU A 630 5.88 39.82 -21.94
N GLU A 631 7.14 39.91 -21.44
CA GLU A 631 8.34 39.68 -22.24
C GLU A 631 8.43 38.20 -22.68
N LEU A 632 8.12 37.23 -21.81
CA LEU A 632 8.12 35.82 -22.15
C LEU A 632 7.10 35.50 -23.26
N GLN A 633 5.87 35.99 -23.15
CA GLN A 633 4.85 35.83 -24.16
C GLN A 633 5.26 36.40 -25.52
N SER A 634 5.88 37.57 -25.53
CA SER A 634 6.42 38.18 -26.76
C SER A 634 7.55 37.36 -27.38
N LEU A 635 8.43 36.78 -26.54
CA LEU A 635 9.53 35.92 -27.00
C LEU A 635 9.04 34.56 -27.51
N GLU A 636 7.98 34.00 -26.92
CA GLU A 636 7.32 32.79 -27.42
C GLU A 636 6.71 33.00 -28.81
N ASP A 637 6.04 34.11 -29.05
CA ASP A 637 5.53 34.48 -30.38
C ASP A 637 6.63 34.61 -31.41
N GLN A 638 7.76 35.26 -31.04
CA GLN A 638 8.92 35.38 -31.91
C GLN A 638 9.58 34.01 -32.17
N TRP A 639 9.67 33.16 -31.16
CA TRP A 639 10.21 31.82 -31.28
C TRP A 639 9.36 30.95 -32.23
N LEU A 640 8.03 30.99 -32.08
CA LEU A 640 7.10 30.32 -32.99
C LEU A 640 7.26 30.81 -34.44
N SER A 641 7.40 32.13 -34.64
CA SER A 641 7.62 32.69 -35.97
C SER A 641 8.97 32.27 -36.57
N ALA A 642 10.03 32.22 -35.76
CA ALA A 642 11.34 31.77 -36.19
C ALA A 642 11.38 30.28 -36.52
N THR A 643 10.66 29.48 -35.74
CA THR A 643 10.53 28.01 -35.97
C THR A 643 9.75 27.73 -37.26
N ALA A 644 8.62 28.40 -37.50
CA ALA A 644 7.88 28.31 -38.75
C ALA A 644 8.70 28.74 -39.97
N ALA A 645 9.53 29.80 -39.83
CA ALA A 645 10.43 30.24 -40.89
C ALA A 645 11.57 29.21 -41.14
N LEU A 646 12.07 28.55 -40.09
CA LEU A 646 13.04 27.47 -40.21
C LEU A 646 12.44 26.26 -40.94
N GLU A 647 11.22 25.87 -40.61
CA GLU A 647 10.51 24.77 -41.27
C GLU A 647 10.22 25.07 -42.74
N ALA A 648 9.81 26.30 -43.06
CA ALA A 648 9.63 26.75 -44.44
C ALA A 648 10.95 26.77 -45.24
N ALA A 649 12.09 27.06 -44.57
CA ALA A 649 13.42 27.01 -45.20
C ALA A 649 13.97 25.58 -45.37
N VAL A 650 13.42 24.58 -44.64
CA VAL A 650 13.83 23.15 -44.70
C VAL A 650 12.98 22.35 -45.69
N THR A 651 11.74 22.75 -45.95
CA THR A 651 10.85 22.10 -46.95
C THR A 651 11.04 22.79 -48.31
N PRO A 652 11.83 22.22 -49.27
CA PRO A 652 11.79 22.68 -50.63
C PRO A 652 10.51 22.16 -51.28
N ASN A 653 9.62 23.09 -51.72
CA ASN A 653 8.55 22.95 -52.72
C ASN A 653 8.35 21.53 -53.26
N GLN A 654 7.37 20.79 -52.71
CA GLN A 654 6.63 19.81 -53.49
C GLN A 654 5.38 20.51 -54.07
N ALA A 655 5.59 21.25 -55.10
CA ALA A 655 4.55 21.66 -56.04
C ALA A 655 5.15 21.51 -57.43
N ILE A 656 4.89 20.37 -58.06
CA ILE A 656 4.45 20.12 -59.43
C ILE A 656 4.25 18.60 -59.55
#